data_e5dd0ac1746325102eb2dac0b25e4262
#
_entry.id   e5dd0ac1746325102eb2dac0b25e4262
#
_cell.length_a   1.000
_cell.length_b   1.000
_cell.length_c   1.000
_cell.angle_alpha   90.00
_cell.angle_beta   90.00
_cell.angle_gamma   90.00
#
_symmetry.space_group_name_H-M   'P 1'
#
loop_
_entity.id
_entity.type
_entity.pdbx_description
1 polymer ?
#
loop_
_entity_poly.entity_id
_entity_poly.type
_entity_poly.pdbx_seq_one_letter_code
_entity_poly.pdbx_strand_id
1 'polypeptide(L)'
;MIEKIAHKLTRKPKLVALIAVLMLIPSLIGYAATRINYDILSYLPQDLPSSQGEQLLEEPFRMAATSMLIVEGMPAGYTNRLIQDIKDVPGVSSALWLSNLVGIQIPVEMIPADFREMFFSGQATMMLIQYDHPGASDETMEAIQQVRNVCNQNCFLAGFSVVIKDTRDVMDGELPVFVGLAVLLALAAMSVTLESTVLPFVYLASIGMAVVYNFGSNIFLGQISYITKAIAAVLQLGVTMDYSIFLYHRYEEERELYDDKRDAMTQAIIAAFRSLSGSSMTTIAGFLALCFMRLTLGRDIGIVMAKGVVLGVATVILVLPSLVLIFDRQIGKHRHKTLIPSFDWVNGFILRHKVPLVVLTVLLFFPAVYAQRHADIYYKLDESLPRDLPSIVSNEKLKDDFDMATSHFVVLRDDLSAADMGEIERNMEEVPGITSVVSFHKLLGVGIPDFFIPEDVKNMLRQEGWQLMMINSSYAPATDEVSAQLDAMNEILHSYDPSAMITGEGAMYRDLIDTSAVDFQVTNVISIAAIFLIIAIVFRSVTVPLVLVATIDLAIFINQGCCYFLGTEIPFIAPTIISCVQLGATVDYAILMTSRFQEELKKGLSREEAIRIAAASSDASIVTSALVLFCATLGVSFVSSIDLIGAICVMLARGALISALVSIFLMPAILCVCEPVFHRTSWRWKTPDPAPALPASKEKTLPSSETELLPALEEEPKPAGEEAPAEPVSVRAE
;
A
#
# COMPACT_ATOMS: atom_id res chain seq x y z
N MET A 1 1.88 -35.53 0.87
CA MET A 1 2.11 -34.77 2.11
C MET A 1 0.88 -33.93 2.47
N ILE A 2 0.34 -33.17 1.54
CA ILE A 2 -0.85 -32.30 1.74
C ILE A 2 -2.07 -33.10 2.17
N GLU A 3 -2.34 -34.25 1.56
CA GLU A 3 -3.46 -35.12 1.88
C GLU A 3 -3.44 -35.59 3.37
N LYS A 4 -2.25 -35.96 3.87
CA LYS A 4 -2.07 -36.31 5.28
C LYS A 4 -2.30 -35.14 6.24
N ILE A 5 -1.92 -33.91 5.81
CA ILE A 5 -2.15 -32.69 6.60
C ILE A 5 -3.64 -32.34 6.58
N ALA A 6 -4.26 -32.29 5.41
CA ALA A 6 -5.70 -32.00 5.28
C ALA A 6 -6.55 -32.95 6.12
N HIS A 7 -6.26 -34.25 6.09
CA HIS A 7 -6.98 -35.26 6.88
C HIS A 7 -6.78 -35.09 8.41
N LYS A 8 -5.60 -34.62 8.86
CA LYS A 8 -5.39 -34.31 10.28
C LYS A 8 -6.13 -33.02 10.73
N LEU A 9 -6.17 -32.01 9.87
CA LEU A 9 -6.85 -30.74 10.14
C LEU A 9 -8.36 -30.94 10.30
N THR A 10 -8.99 -31.66 9.34
CA THR A 10 -10.42 -31.86 9.32
C THR A 10 -10.93 -32.78 10.43
N ARG A 11 -10.08 -33.68 10.96
CA ARG A 11 -10.44 -34.55 12.09
C ARG A 11 -10.43 -33.86 13.44
N LYS A 12 -9.61 -32.80 13.65
CA LYS A 12 -9.47 -32.08 14.93
C LYS A 12 -9.67 -30.57 14.80
N PRO A 13 -10.81 -30.09 14.26
CA PRO A 13 -10.97 -28.67 13.93
C PRO A 13 -10.89 -27.77 15.19
N LYS A 14 -11.43 -28.21 16.34
CA LYS A 14 -11.37 -27.42 17.57
C LYS A 14 -9.95 -27.25 18.09
N LEU A 15 -9.07 -28.26 17.93
CA LEU A 15 -7.67 -28.18 18.34
C LEU A 15 -6.90 -27.19 17.44
N VAL A 16 -7.14 -27.24 16.14
CA VAL A 16 -6.52 -26.31 15.18
C VAL A 16 -6.94 -24.86 15.46
N ALA A 17 -8.23 -24.62 15.69
CA ALA A 17 -8.73 -23.29 16.04
C ALA A 17 -8.13 -22.81 17.39
N LEU A 18 -7.98 -23.68 18.38
CA LEU A 18 -7.34 -23.34 19.65
C LEU A 18 -5.86 -22.96 19.47
N ILE A 19 -5.10 -23.73 18.69
CA ILE A 19 -3.70 -23.40 18.39
C ILE A 19 -3.60 -22.06 17.67
N ALA A 20 -4.47 -21.81 16.69
CA ALA A 20 -4.51 -20.54 15.97
C ALA A 20 -4.76 -19.37 16.93
N VAL A 21 -5.72 -19.49 17.86
CA VAL A 21 -5.97 -18.45 18.87
C VAL A 21 -4.77 -18.27 19.81
N LEU A 22 -4.11 -19.35 20.23
CA LEU A 22 -2.92 -19.26 21.08
C LEU A 22 -1.75 -18.56 20.38
N MET A 23 -1.61 -18.72 19.06
CA MET A 23 -0.58 -18.03 18.27
C MET A 23 -0.82 -16.51 18.14
N LEU A 24 -2.01 -16.00 18.47
CA LEU A 24 -2.25 -14.56 18.55
C LEU A 24 -1.45 -13.89 19.68
N ILE A 25 -1.21 -14.60 20.80
CA ILE A 25 -0.49 -14.03 21.95
C ILE A 25 0.92 -13.57 21.57
N PRO A 26 1.82 -14.43 21.06
CA PRO A 26 3.14 -13.98 20.65
C PRO A 26 3.09 -12.96 19.50
N SER A 27 2.08 -13.05 18.63
CA SER A 27 1.92 -12.09 17.53
C SER A 27 1.53 -10.70 18.03
N LEU A 28 0.68 -10.58 19.03
CA LEU A 28 0.33 -9.30 19.65
C LEU A 28 1.53 -8.67 20.38
N ILE A 29 2.35 -9.50 21.06
CA ILE A 29 3.60 -9.02 21.67
C ILE A 29 4.56 -8.49 20.59
N GLY A 30 4.73 -9.23 19.49
CA GLY A 30 5.57 -8.80 18.38
C GLY A 30 5.06 -7.52 17.71
N TYR A 31 3.73 -7.37 17.57
CA TYR A 31 3.13 -6.14 17.04
C TYR A 31 3.44 -4.93 17.92
N ALA A 32 3.30 -5.06 19.25
CA ALA A 32 3.57 -3.98 20.18
C ALA A 32 5.07 -3.62 20.27
N ALA A 33 5.96 -4.58 19.96
CA ALA A 33 7.40 -4.38 20.00
C ALA A 33 8.00 -3.92 18.66
N THR A 34 7.22 -3.89 17.57
CA THR A 34 7.69 -3.42 16.26
C THR A 34 7.74 -1.90 16.23
N ARG A 35 8.91 -1.33 15.89
CA ARG A 35 9.06 0.13 15.72
C ARG A 35 8.46 0.59 14.40
N ILE A 36 7.85 1.78 14.43
CA ILE A 36 7.30 2.41 13.23
C ILE A 36 8.15 3.64 12.88
N ASN A 37 8.62 3.68 11.66
CA ASN A 37 9.37 4.81 11.13
C ASN A 37 8.42 5.77 10.39
N TYR A 38 8.39 7.02 10.81
CA TYR A 38 7.57 8.09 10.22
C TYR A 38 8.35 9.01 9.28
N ASP A 39 9.67 8.85 9.22
CA ASP A 39 10.55 9.59 8.32
C ASP A 39 10.70 8.85 6.98
N ILE A 40 10.11 9.41 5.93
CA ILE A 40 10.19 8.82 4.58
C ILE A 40 11.57 9.07 3.95
N LEU A 41 12.23 10.19 4.25
CA LEU A 41 13.52 10.54 3.68
C LEU A 41 14.62 9.59 4.17
N SER A 42 14.47 8.99 5.35
CA SER A 42 15.39 7.96 5.86
C SER A 42 15.42 6.67 5.02
N TYR A 43 14.46 6.49 4.10
CA TYR A 43 14.41 5.37 3.16
C TYR A 43 15.22 5.61 1.87
N LEU A 44 15.85 6.77 1.72
CA LEU A 44 16.78 7.04 0.61
C LEU A 44 17.98 6.10 0.65
N PRO A 45 18.56 5.75 -0.51
CA PRO A 45 19.80 4.98 -0.58
C PRO A 45 20.95 5.69 0.14
N GLN A 46 21.70 4.92 0.92
CA GLN A 46 22.83 5.42 1.72
C GLN A 46 24.04 5.85 0.88
N ASP A 47 24.08 5.51 -0.40
CA ASP A 47 25.13 5.86 -1.35
C ASP A 47 24.96 7.25 -1.99
N LEU A 48 23.85 7.91 -1.73
CA LEU A 48 23.56 9.25 -2.25
C LEU A 48 24.32 10.33 -1.45
N PRO A 49 24.80 11.39 -2.12
CA PRO A 49 25.50 12.50 -1.45
C PRO A 49 24.64 13.16 -0.35
N SER A 50 23.35 13.36 -0.57
CA SER A 50 22.44 13.92 0.44
C SER A 50 22.35 13.03 1.69
N SER A 51 22.25 11.71 1.51
CA SER A 51 22.21 10.74 2.61
C SER A 51 23.53 10.63 3.37
N GLN A 52 24.66 10.74 2.65
CA GLN A 52 25.99 10.77 3.29
C GLN A 52 26.21 12.07 4.07
N GLY A 53 25.77 13.20 3.51
CA GLY A 53 25.75 14.47 4.21
C GLY A 53 24.90 14.45 5.47
N GLU A 54 23.71 13.79 5.43
CA GLU A 54 22.83 13.63 6.59
C GLU A 54 23.51 12.81 7.70
N GLN A 55 24.24 11.74 7.35
CA GLN A 55 25.04 10.99 8.32
C GLN A 55 26.10 11.83 9.00
N LEU A 56 26.75 12.75 8.27
CA LEU A 56 27.71 13.69 8.87
C LEU A 56 27.02 14.74 9.75
N LEU A 57 25.79 15.15 9.41
CA LEU A 57 24.97 15.97 10.31
C LEU A 57 24.60 15.23 11.60
N GLU A 58 24.33 13.92 11.51
CA GLU A 58 24.00 13.07 12.65
C GLU A 58 25.23 12.82 13.53
N GLU A 59 26.36 12.49 12.93
CA GLU A 59 27.70 12.35 13.57
C GLU A 59 28.79 12.86 12.64
N PRO A 60 29.57 13.86 13.02
CA PRO A 60 29.82 14.36 14.37
C PRO A 60 29.03 15.59 14.81
N PHE A 61 28.28 16.27 13.89
CA PHE A 61 27.67 17.56 14.19
C PHE A 61 26.47 17.48 15.16
N ARG A 62 25.83 16.32 15.29
CA ARG A 62 24.61 16.09 16.08
C ARG A 62 23.45 17.03 15.69
N MET A 63 23.34 17.38 14.42
CA MET A 63 22.34 18.30 13.88
C MET A 63 21.25 17.64 13.05
N ALA A 64 21.20 16.30 13.03
CA ALA A 64 20.17 15.57 12.29
C ALA A 64 18.74 15.80 12.79
N ALA A 65 18.58 16.32 14.00
CA ALA A 65 17.29 16.68 14.58
C ALA A 65 17.32 18.13 15.06
N THR A 66 16.74 19.01 14.28
CA THR A 66 16.58 20.43 14.59
C THR A 66 15.16 20.89 14.43
N SER A 67 14.78 21.94 15.18
CA SER A 67 13.54 22.67 14.95
C SER A 67 13.79 24.17 15.15
N MET A 68 12.96 24.97 14.51
CA MET A 68 12.97 26.43 14.59
C MET A 68 11.74 26.88 15.36
N LEU A 69 11.96 27.61 16.46
CA LEU A 69 10.89 28.16 17.26
C LEU A 69 10.72 29.64 16.96
N ILE A 70 9.59 30.02 16.39
CA ILE A 70 9.19 31.41 16.16
C ILE A 70 8.41 31.88 17.39
N VAL A 71 8.79 33.03 17.95
CA VAL A 71 8.12 33.66 19.08
C VAL A 71 7.66 35.06 18.68
N GLU A 72 6.35 35.32 18.71
CA GLU A 72 5.77 36.56 18.27
C GLU A 72 5.39 37.48 19.43
N GLY A 73 5.70 38.78 19.32
CA GLY A 73 5.20 39.85 20.18
C GLY A 73 5.57 39.73 21.67
N MET A 74 6.63 38.95 22.01
CA MET A 74 7.04 38.74 23.39
C MET A 74 8.26 39.59 23.77
N PRO A 75 8.30 40.10 25.01
CA PRO A 75 9.46 40.83 25.51
C PRO A 75 10.71 39.94 25.56
N ALA A 76 11.89 40.51 25.30
CA ALA A 76 13.17 39.81 25.37
C ALA A 76 13.41 39.05 26.69
N GLY A 77 12.92 39.60 27.81
CA GLY A 77 13.01 38.93 29.11
C GLY A 77 12.16 37.67 29.26
N TYR A 78 11.07 37.54 28.50
CA TYR A 78 10.28 36.31 28.39
C TYR A 78 11.02 35.32 27.51
N THR A 79 11.48 35.77 26.35
CA THR A 79 12.23 34.95 25.38
C THR A 79 13.47 34.32 26.02
N ASN A 80 14.20 35.07 26.82
CA ASN A 80 15.40 34.55 27.57
C ASN A 80 14.99 33.48 28.62
N ARG A 81 13.85 33.61 29.28
CA ARG A 81 13.35 32.56 30.19
C ARG A 81 12.93 31.33 29.44
N LEU A 82 12.18 31.52 28.37
CA LEU A 82 11.70 30.42 27.51
C LEU A 82 12.86 29.56 27.01
N ILE A 83 14.00 30.19 26.59
CA ILE A 83 15.19 29.44 26.18
C ILE A 83 15.74 28.58 27.33
N GLN A 84 15.80 29.10 28.54
CA GLN A 84 16.27 28.29 29.68
C GLN A 84 15.34 27.16 29.99
N ASP A 85 14.03 27.41 29.98
CA ASP A 85 13.02 26.37 30.19
C ASP A 85 13.09 25.28 29.09
N ILE A 86 13.38 25.65 27.83
CA ILE A 86 13.59 24.72 26.72
C ILE A 86 14.89 23.90 26.88
N LYS A 87 15.99 24.53 27.31
CA LYS A 87 17.25 23.84 27.58
C LYS A 87 17.16 22.81 28.70
N ASP A 88 16.25 23.02 29.63
CA ASP A 88 15.99 22.08 30.73
C ASP A 88 15.10 20.90 30.32
N VAL A 89 14.56 20.88 29.09
CA VAL A 89 13.78 19.78 28.55
C VAL A 89 14.69 18.58 28.26
N PRO A 90 14.41 17.40 28.80
CA PRO A 90 15.16 16.19 28.48
C PRO A 90 15.11 15.88 26.97
N GLY A 91 16.28 15.60 26.38
CA GLY A 91 16.42 15.31 24.95
C GLY A 91 16.70 16.56 24.08
N VAL A 92 16.75 17.77 24.68
CA VAL A 92 17.24 18.98 24.02
C VAL A 92 18.72 19.14 24.31
N SER A 93 19.57 19.11 23.27
CA SER A 93 21.01 19.30 23.41
C SER A 93 21.41 20.77 23.48
N SER A 94 20.74 21.58 22.67
CA SER A 94 20.99 23.03 22.71
C SER A 94 19.76 23.84 22.25
N ALA A 95 19.67 25.07 22.74
CA ALA A 95 18.72 26.06 22.22
C ALA A 95 19.48 27.38 22.02
N LEU A 96 19.53 27.85 20.78
CA LEU A 96 20.31 29.00 20.37
C LEU A 96 19.39 30.14 19.97
N TRP A 97 19.64 31.27 20.55
CA TRP A 97 19.07 32.56 20.17
C TRP A 97 20.17 33.61 20.14
N LEU A 98 19.88 34.72 19.51
CA LEU A 98 20.84 35.80 19.35
C LEU A 98 21.57 36.21 20.64
N SER A 99 20.86 36.23 21.78
CA SER A 99 21.45 36.55 23.09
C SER A 99 22.55 35.59 23.53
N ASN A 100 22.52 34.35 23.06
CA ASN A 100 23.54 33.33 23.36
C ASN A 100 24.77 33.45 22.45
N LEU A 101 24.60 34.02 21.25
CA LEU A 101 25.68 34.26 20.27
C LEU A 101 26.50 35.48 20.58
N VAL A 102 25.86 36.55 21.03
CA VAL A 102 26.51 37.89 21.15
C VAL A 102 26.61 38.39 22.61
N GLY A 103 26.00 37.66 23.55
CA GLY A 103 25.92 38.10 24.96
C GLY A 103 24.80 39.14 25.20
N ILE A 104 24.10 39.02 26.33
CA ILE A 104 22.88 39.80 26.68
C ILE A 104 23.11 41.32 26.73
N GLN A 105 24.34 41.80 26.69
CA GLN A 105 24.69 43.20 26.90
C GLN A 105 24.83 44.03 25.63
N ILE A 106 24.71 43.47 24.46
CA ILE A 106 24.78 44.19 23.19
C ILE A 106 23.36 44.55 22.75
N PRO A 107 23.01 45.82 22.59
CA PRO A 107 21.73 46.24 22.02
C PRO A 107 21.54 45.64 20.61
N VAL A 108 20.34 45.15 20.32
CA VAL A 108 20.01 44.50 19.03
C VAL A 108 20.31 45.40 17.84
N GLU A 109 20.25 46.72 18.03
CA GLU A 109 20.55 47.76 17.03
C GLU A 109 22.02 47.83 16.68
N MET A 110 22.95 47.30 17.52
CA MET A 110 24.39 47.25 17.26
C MET A 110 24.84 46.00 16.51
N ILE A 111 23.92 45.05 16.31
CA ILE A 111 24.20 43.80 15.58
C ILE A 111 24.08 44.09 14.08
N PRO A 112 25.02 43.59 13.24
CA PRO A 112 24.93 43.73 11.79
C PRO A 112 23.60 43.31 11.25
N ALA A 113 23.09 44.00 10.22
CA ALA A 113 21.76 43.84 9.69
C ALA A 113 21.50 42.37 9.24
N ASP A 114 22.48 41.75 8.59
CA ASP A 114 22.41 40.39 8.06
C ASP A 114 22.12 39.36 9.17
N PHE A 115 22.76 39.51 10.35
CA PHE A 115 22.51 38.65 11.51
C PHE A 115 21.19 38.95 12.21
N ARG A 116 20.83 40.23 12.26
CA ARG A 116 19.59 40.63 12.88
C ARG A 116 18.40 40.12 12.09
N GLU A 117 18.41 40.23 10.77
CA GLU A 117 17.34 39.79 9.88
C GLU A 117 17.13 38.26 9.90
N MET A 118 18.21 37.52 10.21
CA MET A 118 18.08 36.04 10.39
C MET A 118 17.30 35.65 11.63
N PHE A 119 17.38 36.42 12.72
CA PHE A 119 16.73 36.11 14.00
C PHE A 119 15.49 36.96 14.29
N PHE A 120 15.23 38.01 13.54
CA PHE A 120 14.14 38.93 13.77
C PHE A 120 13.44 39.33 12.46
N SER A 121 12.12 39.19 12.46
CA SER A 121 11.26 39.72 11.42
C SER A 121 10.07 40.45 12.08
N GLY A 122 9.98 41.75 11.90
CA GLY A 122 8.93 42.56 12.52
C GLY A 122 8.90 42.44 14.04
N GLN A 123 7.86 41.82 14.59
CA GLN A 123 7.74 41.52 16.02
C GLN A 123 8.02 40.06 16.37
N ALA A 124 8.39 39.28 15.37
CA ALA A 124 8.74 37.86 15.54
C ALA A 124 10.26 37.69 15.76
N THR A 125 10.64 36.72 16.57
CA THR A 125 12.02 36.29 16.73
C THR A 125 12.10 34.78 16.61
N MET A 126 13.20 34.26 16.03
CA MET A 126 13.44 32.87 15.79
C MET A 126 14.55 32.32 16.71
N MET A 127 14.39 31.07 17.14
CA MET A 127 15.37 30.29 17.88
C MET A 127 15.61 28.96 17.19
N LEU A 128 16.85 28.47 17.19
CA LEU A 128 17.17 27.12 16.75
C LEU A 128 17.24 26.18 17.96
N ILE A 129 16.51 25.09 17.92
CA ILE A 129 16.51 24.02 18.92
C ILE A 129 17.12 22.78 18.30
N GLN A 130 18.08 22.18 18.99
CA GLN A 130 18.77 20.96 18.58
C GLN A 130 18.45 19.85 19.59
N TYR A 131 18.24 18.63 19.11
CA TYR A 131 17.90 17.47 19.93
C TYR A 131 19.07 16.49 20.00
N ASP A 132 19.11 15.70 21.10
CA ASP A 132 20.18 14.72 21.35
C ASP A 132 20.10 13.47 20.50
N HIS A 133 18.92 13.16 19.95
CA HIS A 133 18.61 11.93 19.21
C HIS A 133 18.12 12.23 17.79
N PRO A 134 18.19 11.25 16.87
CA PRO A 134 17.71 11.42 15.49
C PRO A 134 16.27 11.89 15.40
N GLY A 135 15.95 12.62 14.33
CA GLY A 135 14.68 13.34 14.15
C GLY A 135 13.40 12.49 14.27
N ALA A 136 13.46 11.21 13.90
CA ALA A 136 12.33 10.28 13.98
C ALA A 136 12.34 9.36 15.21
N SER A 137 13.25 9.59 16.18
CA SER A 137 13.34 8.77 17.40
C SER A 137 12.19 9.06 18.37
N ASP A 138 11.85 8.09 19.21
CA ASP A 138 10.82 8.26 20.24
C ASP A 138 11.22 9.35 21.25
N GLU A 139 12.50 9.43 21.56
CA GLU A 139 13.08 10.42 22.47
C GLU A 139 12.94 11.84 21.93
N THR A 140 13.22 12.05 20.64
CA THR A 140 13.04 13.37 19.98
C THR A 140 11.56 13.75 19.90
N MET A 141 10.67 12.79 19.58
CA MET A 141 9.22 13.02 19.56
C MET A 141 8.70 13.46 20.93
N GLU A 142 9.20 12.87 22.01
CA GLU A 142 8.85 13.25 23.38
C GLU A 142 9.42 14.62 23.74
N ALA A 143 10.67 14.90 23.37
CA ALA A 143 11.29 16.20 23.58
C ALA A 143 10.52 17.33 22.88
N ILE A 144 10.11 17.13 21.60
CA ILE A 144 9.25 18.08 20.85
C ILE A 144 7.93 18.34 21.59
N GLN A 145 7.30 17.27 22.11
CA GLN A 145 6.06 17.44 22.89
C GLN A 145 6.30 18.23 24.18
N GLN A 146 7.40 18.01 24.87
CA GLN A 146 7.74 18.76 26.08
C GLN A 146 8.06 20.21 25.75
N VAL A 147 8.78 20.49 24.68
CA VAL A 147 9.02 21.87 24.19
C VAL A 147 7.67 22.57 23.91
N ARG A 148 6.74 21.91 23.24
CA ARG A 148 5.40 22.45 22.99
C ARG A 148 4.64 22.77 24.30
N ASN A 149 4.83 21.95 25.33
CA ASN A 149 4.18 22.15 26.62
C ASN A 149 4.73 23.38 27.39
N VAL A 150 5.99 23.73 27.15
CA VAL A 150 6.62 24.95 27.72
C VAL A 150 6.21 26.21 26.93
N CYS A 151 5.91 26.06 25.64
CA CYS A 151 5.49 27.14 24.76
C CYS A 151 4.06 27.64 25.04
N ASN A 152 3.81 28.90 24.72
CA ASN A 152 2.46 29.48 24.74
C ASN A 152 1.89 29.61 23.32
N GLN A 153 0.69 30.19 23.20
CA GLN A 153 -0.01 30.35 21.91
C GLN A 153 0.67 31.28 20.89
N ASN A 154 1.70 32.05 21.31
CA ASN A 154 2.47 32.93 20.45
C ASN A 154 3.81 32.29 20.01
N CYS A 155 3.99 31.00 20.27
CA CYS A 155 5.14 30.21 19.93
C CYS A 155 4.76 29.22 18.84
N PHE A 156 5.52 29.21 17.74
CA PHE A 156 5.28 28.36 16.58
C PHE A 156 6.52 27.52 16.32
N LEU A 157 6.41 26.22 16.56
CA LEU A 157 7.53 25.28 16.40
C LEU A 157 7.48 24.69 15.00
N ALA A 158 8.47 25.02 14.18
CA ALA A 158 8.66 24.61 12.79
C ALA A 158 9.81 23.63 12.62
N GLY A 159 9.88 22.97 11.47
CA GLY A 159 10.99 22.10 11.07
C GLY A 159 10.54 20.67 10.82
N PHE A 160 11.41 19.93 10.10
CA PHE A 160 11.09 18.59 9.61
C PHE A 160 10.76 17.58 10.72
N SER A 161 11.55 17.56 11.82
CA SER A 161 11.25 16.66 12.96
C SER A 161 9.90 16.93 13.62
N VAL A 162 9.42 18.19 13.57
CA VAL A 162 8.10 18.55 14.08
C VAL A 162 6.98 18.07 13.18
N VAL A 163 7.20 18.10 11.85
CA VAL A 163 6.29 17.51 10.85
C VAL A 163 6.17 15.99 11.05
N ILE A 164 7.30 15.32 11.30
CA ILE A 164 7.31 13.87 11.62
C ILE A 164 6.48 13.58 12.87
N LYS A 165 6.60 14.41 13.92
CA LYS A 165 5.81 14.28 15.16
C LYS A 165 4.31 14.40 14.90
N ASP A 166 3.90 15.42 14.15
CA ASP A 166 2.48 15.61 13.83
C ASP A 166 1.95 14.50 12.93
N THR A 167 2.72 14.04 11.96
CA THR A 167 2.40 12.87 11.12
C THR A 167 2.14 11.63 11.98
N ARG A 168 3.01 11.39 12.98
CA ARG A 168 2.85 10.27 13.92
C ARG A 168 1.56 10.38 14.70
N ASP A 169 1.27 11.56 15.27
CA ASP A 169 0.09 11.77 16.10
C ASP A 169 -1.21 11.57 15.32
N VAL A 170 -1.27 12.10 14.09
CA VAL A 170 -2.39 11.89 13.17
C VAL A 170 -2.55 10.41 12.85
N MET A 171 -1.46 9.73 12.45
CA MET A 171 -1.50 8.31 12.08
C MET A 171 -1.93 7.40 13.22
N ASP A 172 -1.40 7.61 14.42
CA ASP A 172 -1.74 6.77 15.58
C ASP A 172 -3.20 6.99 16.03
N GLY A 173 -3.74 8.19 15.81
CA GLY A 173 -5.15 8.50 16.01
C GLY A 173 -6.09 7.89 14.98
N GLU A 174 -5.71 7.91 13.69
CA GLU A 174 -6.57 7.49 12.59
C GLU A 174 -6.51 5.99 12.29
N LEU A 175 -5.38 5.31 12.53
CA LEU A 175 -5.19 3.90 12.18
C LEU A 175 -6.26 2.96 12.75
N PRO A 176 -6.70 3.06 14.02
CA PRO A 176 -7.78 2.21 14.53
C PRO A 176 -9.10 2.43 13.80
N VAL A 177 -9.37 3.67 13.39
CA VAL A 177 -10.58 4.04 12.65
C VAL A 177 -10.52 3.47 11.23
N PHE A 178 -9.36 3.56 10.56
CA PHE A 178 -9.14 2.95 9.24
C PHE A 178 -9.47 1.47 9.24
N VAL A 179 -8.84 0.73 10.17
CA VAL A 179 -9.03 -0.72 10.27
C VAL A 179 -10.48 -1.06 10.61
N GLY A 180 -11.07 -0.34 11.57
CA GLY A 180 -12.47 -0.54 11.95
C GLY A 180 -13.45 -0.33 10.80
N LEU A 181 -13.28 0.75 10.05
CA LEU A 181 -14.15 1.06 8.91
C LEU A 181 -13.93 0.10 7.73
N ALA A 182 -12.68 -0.25 7.43
CA ALA A 182 -12.36 -1.23 6.40
C ALA A 182 -13.01 -2.59 6.70
N VAL A 183 -12.93 -3.07 7.95
CA VAL A 183 -13.57 -4.31 8.39
C VAL A 183 -15.10 -4.20 8.30
N LEU A 184 -15.68 -3.09 8.73
CA LEU A 184 -17.13 -2.87 8.66
C LEU A 184 -17.64 -2.89 7.21
N LEU A 185 -16.99 -2.15 6.33
CA LEU A 185 -17.39 -2.07 4.91
C LEU A 185 -17.15 -3.38 4.17
N ALA A 186 -16.04 -4.08 4.46
CA ALA A 186 -15.80 -5.41 3.94
C ALA A 186 -16.86 -6.40 4.42
N LEU A 187 -17.26 -6.34 5.71
CA LEU A 187 -18.34 -7.15 6.25
C LEU A 187 -19.66 -6.87 5.53
N ALA A 188 -19.99 -5.61 5.30
CA ALA A 188 -21.20 -5.21 4.56
C ALA A 188 -21.18 -5.74 3.11
N ALA A 189 -20.05 -5.56 2.40
CA ALA A 189 -19.88 -6.06 1.04
C ALA A 189 -20.07 -7.60 0.97
N MET A 190 -19.42 -8.33 1.89
CA MET A 190 -19.54 -9.78 1.97
C MET A 190 -20.96 -10.25 2.32
N SER A 191 -21.65 -9.54 3.21
CA SER A 191 -23.01 -9.90 3.60
C SER A 191 -24.01 -9.76 2.45
N VAL A 192 -23.72 -8.90 1.48
CA VAL A 192 -24.52 -8.73 0.26
C VAL A 192 -24.19 -9.78 -0.80
N THR A 193 -22.92 -10.18 -0.89
CA THR A 193 -22.41 -11.01 -1.99
C THR A 193 -22.39 -12.50 -1.69
N LEU A 194 -22.24 -12.90 -0.42
CA LEU A 194 -22.19 -14.30 -0.01
C LEU A 194 -23.60 -14.85 0.32
N GLU A 195 -23.74 -16.16 0.29
CA GLU A 195 -25.01 -16.85 0.53
C GLU A 195 -25.38 -17.06 2.01
N SER A 196 -24.58 -16.59 2.95
CA SER A 196 -24.84 -16.74 4.38
C SER A 196 -24.37 -15.53 5.16
N THR A 197 -25.19 -15.05 6.10
CA THR A 197 -24.82 -13.94 6.98
C THR A 197 -23.76 -14.31 8.03
N VAL A 198 -23.52 -15.59 8.29
CA VAL A 198 -22.50 -16.07 9.25
C VAL A 198 -21.11 -16.19 8.58
N LEU A 199 -21.08 -16.51 7.30
CA LEU A 199 -19.86 -16.78 6.56
C LEU A 199 -18.88 -15.58 6.52
N PRO A 200 -19.34 -14.32 6.34
CA PRO A 200 -18.47 -13.13 6.43
C PRO A 200 -17.71 -13.04 7.75
N PHE A 201 -18.34 -13.34 8.87
CA PHE A 201 -17.68 -13.32 10.19
C PHE A 201 -16.60 -14.40 10.32
N VAL A 202 -16.87 -15.58 9.76
CA VAL A 202 -15.89 -16.69 9.73
C VAL A 202 -14.67 -16.32 8.90
N TYR A 203 -14.87 -15.69 7.74
CA TYR A 203 -13.80 -15.21 6.89
C TYR A 203 -13.00 -14.11 7.58
N LEU A 204 -13.67 -13.08 8.10
CA LEU A 204 -13.00 -11.99 8.81
C LEU A 204 -12.23 -12.47 10.04
N ALA A 205 -12.74 -13.45 10.79
CA ALA A 205 -12.00 -14.05 11.89
C ALA A 205 -10.70 -14.74 11.41
N SER A 206 -10.78 -15.50 10.30
CA SER A 206 -9.59 -16.15 9.70
C SER A 206 -8.58 -15.13 9.17
N ILE A 207 -9.06 -14.13 8.41
CA ILE A 207 -8.21 -13.10 7.81
C ILE A 207 -7.61 -12.20 8.90
N GLY A 208 -8.41 -11.84 9.92
CA GLY A 208 -7.94 -11.06 11.07
C GLY A 208 -6.79 -11.75 11.81
N MET A 209 -6.86 -13.08 11.99
CA MET A 209 -5.73 -13.84 12.53
C MET A 209 -4.50 -13.74 11.63
N ALA A 210 -4.65 -13.85 10.30
CA ALA A 210 -3.55 -13.71 9.35
C ALA A 210 -2.91 -12.32 9.40
N VAL A 211 -3.71 -11.26 9.52
CA VAL A 211 -3.24 -9.87 9.68
C VAL A 211 -2.44 -9.73 10.97
N VAL A 212 -2.96 -10.21 12.09
CA VAL A 212 -2.24 -10.16 13.38
C VAL A 212 -0.93 -10.94 13.34
N TYR A 213 -0.89 -12.11 12.69
CA TYR A 213 0.35 -12.87 12.50
C TYR A 213 1.36 -12.12 11.65
N ASN A 214 0.89 -11.46 10.58
CA ASN A 214 1.74 -10.65 9.72
C ASN A 214 2.36 -9.48 10.50
N PHE A 215 1.54 -8.70 11.18
CA PHE A 215 2.03 -7.57 11.97
C PHE A 215 2.93 -8.01 13.12
N GLY A 216 2.57 -9.09 13.84
CA GLY A 216 3.39 -9.61 14.93
C GLY A 216 4.76 -10.11 14.50
N SER A 217 4.86 -10.65 13.28
CA SER A 217 6.14 -11.11 12.74
C SER A 217 7.02 -9.98 12.18
N ASN A 218 6.54 -8.72 12.14
CA ASN A 218 7.37 -7.57 11.74
C ASN A 218 8.49 -7.26 12.75
N ILE A 219 8.39 -7.73 13.98
CA ILE A 219 9.47 -7.61 14.97
C ILE A 219 10.82 -8.13 14.45
N PHE A 220 10.80 -9.13 13.55
CA PHE A 220 12.02 -9.67 12.93
C PHE A 220 12.61 -8.74 11.87
N LEU A 221 11.88 -7.72 11.42
CA LEU A 221 12.35 -6.69 10.50
C LEU A 221 12.95 -5.50 11.25
N GLY A 222 12.73 -5.41 12.57
CA GLY A 222 13.17 -4.32 13.43
C GLY A 222 12.22 -3.13 13.39
N GLN A 223 12.06 -2.52 12.23
CA GLN A 223 11.13 -1.39 12.00
C GLN A 223 10.40 -1.54 10.68
N ILE A 224 9.25 -0.88 10.56
CA ILE A 224 8.47 -0.74 9.33
C ILE A 224 8.00 0.71 9.16
N SER A 225 7.77 1.13 7.90
CA SER A 225 7.18 2.44 7.61
C SER A 225 5.74 2.55 8.07
N TYR A 226 5.32 3.75 8.47
CA TYR A 226 3.91 4.04 8.74
C TYR A 226 3.02 3.82 7.50
N ILE A 227 3.53 4.09 6.30
CA ILE A 227 2.85 3.80 5.02
C ILE A 227 2.60 2.29 4.90
N THR A 228 3.65 1.48 5.15
CA THR A 228 3.55 0.02 5.14
C THR A 228 2.50 -0.46 6.15
N LYS A 229 2.51 0.09 7.38
CA LYS A 229 1.56 -0.23 8.45
C LYS A 229 0.12 0.05 8.01
N ALA A 230 -0.14 1.23 7.43
CA ALA A 230 -1.48 1.63 6.99
C ALA A 230 -2.00 0.76 5.83
N ILE A 231 -1.19 0.60 4.79
CA ILE A 231 -1.60 -0.07 3.56
C ILE A 231 -1.70 -1.59 3.77
N ALA A 232 -0.75 -2.20 4.49
CA ALA A 232 -0.70 -3.65 4.66
C ALA A 232 -1.94 -4.21 5.38
N ALA A 233 -2.48 -3.50 6.38
CA ALA A 233 -3.68 -3.91 7.11
C ALA A 233 -4.88 -4.08 6.16
N VAL A 234 -5.09 -3.10 5.28
CA VAL A 234 -6.25 -3.02 4.38
C VAL A 234 -6.09 -3.93 3.17
N LEU A 235 -4.90 -3.90 2.54
CA LEU A 235 -4.62 -4.76 1.39
C LEU A 235 -4.64 -6.24 1.72
N GLN A 236 -4.08 -6.64 2.85
CA GLN A 236 -4.10 -8.05 3.25
C GLN A 236 -5.53 -8.56 3.44
N LEU A 237 -6.44 -7.72 3.97
CA LEU A 237 -7.85 -8.06 4.08
C LEU A 237 -8.46 -8.32 2.69
N GLY A 238 -8.24 -7.44 1.72
CA GLY A 238 -8.75 -7.58 0.36
C GLY A 238 -8.17 -8.79 -0.39
N VAL A 239 -6.84 -8.91 -0.42
CA VAL A 239 -6.13 -9.96 -1.19
C VAL A 239 -6.35 -11.36 -0.61
N THR A 240 -6.44 -11.51 0.72
CA THR A 240 -6.63 -12.85 1.34
C THR A 240 -8.07 -13.34 1.21
N MET A 241 -9.00 -12.45 0.96
CA MET A 241 -10.42 -12.76 0.83
C MET A 241 -10.69 -13.73 -0.33
N ASP A 242 -10.06 -13.53 -1.47
CA ASP A 242 -10.23 -14.32 -2.69
C ASP A 242 -9.94 -15.80 -2.44
N TYR A 243 -8.87 -16.06 -1.70
CA TYR A 243 -8.50 -17.42 -1.31
C TYR A 243 -9.54 -18.09 -0.41
N SER A 244 -10.17 -17.31 0.47
CA SER A 244 -11.23 -17.80 1.38
C SER A 244 -12.50 -18.16 0.62
N ILE A 245 -12.91 -17.32 -0.32
CA ILE A 245 -14.08 -17.57 -1.19
C ILE A 245 -13.84 -18.82 -2.03
N PHE A 246 -12.66 -18.94 -2.65
CA PHE A 246 -12.33 -20.08 -3.48
C PHE A 246 -12.35 -21.41 -2.73
N LEU A 247 -11.76 -21.45 -1.52
CA LEU A 247 -11.78 -22.66 -0.69
C LEU A 247 -13.21 -23.07 -0.33
N TYR A 248 -14.06 -22.09 0.03
CA TYR A 248 -15.44 -22.39 0.44
C TYR A 248 -16.29 -22.86 -0.74
N HIS A 249 -16.17 -22.27 -1.93
CA HIS A 249 -16.86 -22.77 -3.12
C HIS A 249 -16.46 -24.20 -3.47
N ARG A 250 -15.16 -24.52 -3.37
CA ARG A 250 -14.72 -25.92 -3.52
C ARG A 250 -15.31 -26.84 -2.46
N TYR A 251 -15.46 -26.37 -1.22
CA TYR A 251 -16.11 -27.15 -0.17
C TYR A 251 -17.58 -27.40 -0.48
N GLU A 252 -18.30 -26.42 -1.02
CA GLU A 252 -19.72 -26.61 -1.44
C GLU A 252 -19.82 -27.62 -2.59
N GLU A 253 -18.97 -27.52 -3.62
CA GLU A 253 -18.93 -28.50 -4.72
C GLU A 253 -18.65 -29.94 -4.20
N GLU A 254 -17.67 -30.12 -3.33
CA GLU A 254 -17.33 -31.43 -2.75
C GLU A 254 -18.42 -31.94 -1.77
N ARG A 255 -19.16 -31.03 -1.16
CA ARG A 255 -20.24 -31.35 -0.22
C ARG A 255 -21.42 -32.07 -0.89
N GLU A 256 -21.61 -31.86 -2.20
CA GLU A 256 -22.59 -32.57 -2.99
C GLU A 256 -22.14 -34.00 -3.32
N LEU A 257 -20.83 -34.28 -3.28
CA LEU A 257 -20.25 -35.59 -3.66
C LEU A 257 -19.97 -36.51 -2.47
N TYR A 258 -19.79 -35.93 -1.27
CA TYR A 258 -19.44 -36.66 -0.04
C TYR A 258 -20.48 -36.48 1.08
N ASP A 259 -20.89 -37.59 1.71
CA ASP A 259 -21.82 -37.55 2.86
C ASP A 259 -21.20 -36.94 4.12
N ASP A 260 -19.90 -37.24 4.40
CA ASP A 260 -19.22 -36.65 5.54
C ASP A 260 -18.60 -35.31 5.17
N LYS A 261 -19.00 -34.25 5.87
CA LYS A 261 -18.48 -32.91 5.73
C LYS A 261 -16.98 -32.78 5.92
N ARG A 262 -16.35 -33.68 6.67
CA ARG A 262 -14.90 -33.70 6.91
C ARG A 262 -14.16 -34.23 5.70
N ASP A 263 -14.71 -35.25 5.04
CA ASP A 263 -14.12 -35.80 3.82
C ASP A 263 -14.32 -34.83 2.66
N ALA A 264 -15.48 -34.20 2.51
CA ALA A 264 -15.72 -33.12 1.59
C ALA A 264 -14.70 -31.95 1.78
N MET A 265 -14.50 -31.50 3.03
CA MET A 265 -13.53 -30.46 3.33
C MET A 265 -12.08 -30.89 3.06
N THR A 266 -11.76 -32.17 3.26
CA THR A 266 -10.42 -32.71 2.96
C THR A 266 -10.14 -32.61 1.47
N GLN A 267 -11.08 -32.99 0.60
CA GLN A 267 -10.93 -32.89 -0.84
C GLN A 267 -10.90 -31.42 -1.29
N ALA A 268 -11.74 -30.59 -0.71
CA ALA A 268 -11.73 -29.14 -0.96
C ALA A 268 -10.34 -28.51 -0.67
N ILE A 269 -9.71 -28.86 0.46
CA ILE A 269 -8.36 -28.38 0.79
C ILE A 269 -7.34 -28.84 -0.27
N ILE A 270 -7.39 -30.11 -0.70
CA ILE A 270 -6.44 -30.66 -1.70
C ILE A 270 -6.62 -29.97 -3.05
N ALA A 271 -7.87 -29.79 -3.49
CA ALA A 271 -8.18 -29.11 -4.74
C ALA A 271 -7.80 -27.62 -4.69
N ALA A 272 -8.19 -26.94 -3.62
CA ALA A 272 -7.89 -25.52 -3.41
C ALA A 272 -6.39 -25.28 -3.34
N PHE A 273 -5.62 -26.09 -2.64
CA PHE A 273 -4.16 -25.93 -2.56
C PHE A 273 -3.49 -25.93 -3.94
N ARG A 274 -3.92 -26.80 -4.85
CA ARG A 274 -3.33 -26.87 -6.20
C ARG A 274 -3.60 -25.59 -7.01
N SER A 275 -4.78 -25.05 -6.89
CA SER A 275 -5.18 -23.83 -7.62
C SER A 275 -4.58 -22.57 -6.97
N LEU A 276 -4.70 -22.44 -5.64
CA LEU A 276 -4.23 -21.26 -4.90
C LEU A 276 -2.70 -21.13 -4.92
N SER A 277 -1.95 -22.24 -4.99
CA SER A 277 -0.48 -22.15 -5.05
C SER A 277 0.02 -21.47 -6.33
N GLY A 278 -0.67 -21.57 -7.45
CA GLY A 278 -0.31 -20.86 -8.68
C GLY A 278 -0.61 -19.36 -8.58
N SER A 279 -1.79 -19.00 -8.14
CA SER A 279 -2.28 -17.63 -7.97
C SER A 279 -1.49 -16.90 -6.87
N SER A 280 -1.36 -17.47 -5.67
CA SER A 280 -0.61 -16.81 -4.60
C SER A 280 0.88 -16.55 -4.95
N MET A 281 1.51 -17.38 -5.80
CA MET A 281 2.88 -17.12 -6.25
C MET A 281 2.98 -15.87 -7.12
N THR A 282 2.00 -15.58 -7.96
CA THR A 282 1.98 -14.34 -8.77
C THR A 282 1.84 -13.12 -7.88
N THR A 283 0.96 -13.20 -6.87
CA THR A 283 0.76 -12.10 -5.91
C THR A 283 2.02 -11.87 -5.06
N ILE A 284 2.65 -12.93 -4.55
CA ILE A 284 3.92 -12.84 -3.80
C ILE A 284 5.01 -12.24 -4.68
N ALA A 285 5.13 -12.68 -5.94
CA ALA A 285 6.14 -12.16 -6.86
C ALA A 285 5.91 -10.68 -7.21
N GLY A 286 4.66 -10.26 -7.38
CA GLY A 286 4.30 -8.85 -7.58
C GLY A 286 4.76 -7.97 -6.41
N PHE A 287 4.52 -8.41 -5.17
CA PHE A 287 5.01 -7.68 -4.00
C PHE A 287 6.52 -7.74 -3.83
N LEU A 288 7.15 -8.89 -4.09
CA LEU A 288 8.62 -9.01 -4.01
C LEU A 288 9.33 -8.19 -5.10
N ALA A 289 8.68 -7.83 -6.19
CA ALA A 289 9.25 -6.92 -7.17
C ALA A 289 9.57 -5.54 -6.58
N LEU A 290 8.80 -5.07 -5.58
CA LEU A 290 9.11 -3.84 -4.84
C LEU A 290 10.46 -3.90 -4.10
N CYS A 291 10.96 -5.08 -3.77
CA CYS A 291 12.27 -5.21 -3.11
C CYS A 291 13.45 -4.86 -4.01
N PHE A 292 13.22 -4.67 -5.31
CA PHE A 292 14.25 -4.24 -6.27
C PHE A 292 14.33 -2.72 -6.43
N MET A 293 13.50 -1.98 -5.72
CA MET A 293 13.62 -0.53 -5.61
C MET A 293 14.94 -0.15 -4.91
N ARG A 294 15.53 0.94 -5.34
CA ARG A 294 16.64 1.59 -4.62
C ARG A 294 16.16 2.22 -3.33
N LEU A 295 14.95 2.81 -3.34
CA LEU A 295 14.29 3.25 -2.12
C LEU A 295 14.00 2.05 -1.22
N THR A 296 14.58 2.04 -0.02
CA THR A 296 14.42 0.94 0.93
C THR A 296 12.98 0.77 1.44
N LEU A 297 12.14 1.80 1.26
CA LEU A 297 10.68 1.75 1.48
C LEU A 297 10.00 0.66 0.62
N GLY A 298 10.43 0.49 -0.64
CA GLY A 298 9.92 -0.58 -1.50
C GLY A 298 10.21 -1.97 -0.93
N ARG A 299 11.40 -2.18 -0.36
CA ARG A 299 11.77 -3.42 0.33
C ARG A 299 10.89 -3.67 1.56
N ASP A 300 10.61 -2.62 2.32
CA ASP A 300 9.75 -2.72 3.50
C ASP A 300 8.32 -3.15 3.12
N ILE A 301 7.68 -2.41 2.20
CA ILE A 301 6.33 -2.74 1.72
C ILE A 301 6.32 -4.14 1.08
N GLY A 302 7.29 -4.44 0.22
CA GLY A 302 7.37 -5.69 -0.53
C GLY A 302 7.45 -6.92 0.37
N ILE A 303 8.33 -6.91 1.37
CA ILE A 303 8.50 -8.02 2.31
C ILE A 303 7.26 -8.19 3.20
N VAL A 304 6.73 -7.11 3.77
CA VAL A 304 5.56 -7.16 4.66
C VAL A 304 4.34 -7.68 3.92
N MET A 305 4.12 -7.21 2.67
CA MET A 305 2.99 -7.65 1.85
C MET A 305 3.15 -9.10 1.37
N ALA A 306 4.31 -9.48 0.83
CA ALA A 306 4.58 -10.85 0.39
C ALA A 306 4.42 -11.85 1.55
N LYS A 307 4.97 -11.54 2.72
CA LYS A 307 4.80 -12.31 3.96
C LYS A 307 3.33 -12.37 4.37
N GLY A 308 2.60 -11.26 4.26
CA GLY A 308 1.17 -11.17 4.50
C GLY A 308 0.37 -12.15 3.65
N VAL A 309 0.68 -12.25 2.34
CA VAL A 309 0.05 -13.23 1.43
C VAL A 309 0.38 -14.66 1.84
N VAL A 310 1.64 -14.96 2.17
CA VAL A 310 2.06 -16.31 2.62
C VAL A 310 1.27 -16.71 3.87
N LEU A 311 1.20 -15.83 4.88
CA LEU A 311 0.46 -16.08 6.11
C LEU A 311 -1.06 -16.14 5.87
N GLY A 312 -1.58 -15.34 4.95
CA GLY A 312 -2.97 -15.37 4.50
C GLY A 312 -3.34 -16.72 3.92
N VAL A 313 -2.59 -17.19 2.91
CA VAL A 313 -2.81 -18.51 2.29
C VAL A 313 -2.64 -19.64 3.31
N ALA A 314 -1.63 -19.55 4.16
CA ALA A 314 -1.45 -20.54 5.23
C ALA A 314 -2.66 -20.58 6.18
N THR A 315 -3.19 -19.44 6.57
CA THR A 315 -4.36 -19.34 7.45
C THR A 315 -5.63 -19.84 6.76
N VAL A 316 -5.82 -19.53 5.47
CA VAL A 316 -6.93 -20.04 4.67
C VAL A 316 -6.89 -21.57 4.54
N ILE A 317 -5.71 -22.16 4.38
CA ILE A 317 -5.58 -23.62 4.24
C ILE A 317 -5.64 -24.35 5.60
N LEU A 318 -5.07 -23.76 6.65
CA LEU A 318 -4.93 -24.41 7.95
C LEU A 318 -6.06 -24.08 8.93
N VAL A 319 -6.49 -22.83 9.01
CA VAL A 319 -7.42 -22.32 10.03
C VAL A 319 -8.86 -22.24 9.52
N LEU A 320 -9.08 -21.66 8.35
CA LEU A 320 -10.43 -21.46 7.79
C LEU A 320 -11.25 -22.74 7.68
N PRO A 321 -10.72 -23.90 7.22
CA PRO A 321 -11.47 -25.15 7.18
C PRO A 321 -11.99 -25.57 8.55
N SER A 322 -11.20 -25.35 9.58
CA SER A 322 -11.57 -25.66 10.95
C SER A 322 -12.69 -24.77 11.47
N LEU A 323 -12.64 -23.47 11.16
CA LEU A 323 -13.71 -22.53 11.51
C LEU A 323 -14.99 -22.86 10.76
N VAL A 324 -14.93 -23.11 9.45
CA VAL A 324 -16.09 -23.52 8.63
C VAL A 324 -16.73 -24.78 9.18
N LEU A 325 -15.95 -25.83 9.51
CA LEU A 325 -16.48 -27.09 10.08
C LEU A 325 -17.12 -26.90 11.46
N ILE A 326 -16.61 -25.99 12.29
CA ILE A 326 -17.17 -25.67 13.62
C ILE A 326 -18.50 -24.95 13.46
N PHE A 327 -18.58 -23.97 12.56
CA PHE A 327 -19.77 -23.14 12.35
C PHE A 327 -20.69 -23.63 11.23
N ASP A 328 -20.42 -24.79 10.62
CA ASP A 328 -21.15 -25.37 9.48
C ASP A 328 -22.69 -25.38 9.68
N ARG A 329 -23.15 -25.77 10.88
CA ARG A 329 -24.59 -25.77 11.20
C ARG A 329 -25.19 -24.36 11.22
N GLN A 330 -24.42 -23.36 11.69
CA GLN A 330 -24.89 -21.98 11.75
C GLN A 330 -24.89 -21.34 10.36
N ILE A 331 -23.85 -21.63 9.56
CA ILE A 331 -23.75 -21.18 8.16
C ILE A 331 -24.97 -21.69 7.37
N GLY A 332 -25.29 -22.99 7.48
CA GLY A 332 -26.45 -23.58 6.80
C GLY A 332 -27.79 -23.03 7.29
N LYS A 333 -27.94 -22.71 8.60
CA LYS A 333 -29.17 -22.16 9.15
C LYS A 333 -29.51 -20.74 8.67
N HIS A 334 -28.46 -19.92 8.41
CA HIS A 334 -28.61 -18.51 8.03
C HIS A 334 -28.27 -18.28 6.56
N ARG A 335 -28.60 -19.25 5.71
CA ARG A 335 -28.41 -19.16 4.25
C ARG A 335 -29.49 -18.30 3.63
N HIS A 336 -29.10 -17.43 2.70
CA HIS A 336 -29.97 -16.58 1.91
C HIS A 336 -29.51 -16.57 0.44
N LYS A 337 -30.36 -16.09 -0.47
CA LYS A 337 -29.97 -15.92 -1.87
C LYS A 337 -29.03 -14.74 -2.00
N THR A 338 -27.99 -14.89 -2.82
CA THR A 338 -27.09 -13.79 -3.18
C THR A 338 -27.85 -12.69 -3.90
N LEU A 339 -27.46 -11.45 -3.67
CA LEU A 339 -27.98 -10.29 -4.41
C LEU A 339 -27.24 -10.07 -5.75
N ILE A 340 -26.19 -10.87 -6.02
CA ILE A 340 -25.45 -10.78 -7.29
C ILE A 340 -26.35 -11.38 -8.39
N PRO A 341 -26.67 -10.61 -9.46
CA PRO A 341 -27.46 -11.12 -10.58
C PRO A 341 -26.62 -12.13 -11.40
N SER A 342 -27.29 -13.01 -12.13
CA SER A 342 -26.62 -13.87 -13.11
C SER A 342 -26.07 -13.02 -14.26
N PHE A 343 -24.83 -13.31 -14.66
CA PHE A 343 -24.16 -12.62 -15.77
C PHE A 343 -24.43 -13.25 -17.14
N ASP A 344 -25.38 -14.19 -17.24
CA ASP A 344 -25.67 -14.90 -18.49
C ASP A 344 -25.98 -13.99 -19.68
N TRP A 345 -26.73 -12.92 -19.42
CA TRP A 345 -27.05 -11.92 -20.47
C TRP A 345 -25.78 -11.17 -20.91
N VAL A 346 -24.93 -10.77 -19.94
CA VAL A 346 -23.66 -10.07 -20.20
C VAL A 346 -22.74 -10.98 -21.01
N ASN A 347 -22.56 -12.23 -20.58
CA ASN A 347 -21.73 -13.21 -21.25
C ASN A 347 -22.23 -13.51 -22.68
N GLY A 348 -23.56 -13.57 -22.88
CA GLY A 348 -24.16 -13.68 -24.21
C GLY A 348 -23.86 -12.48 -25.12
N PHE A 349 -23.91 -11.26 -24.57
CA PHE A 349 -23.54 -10.03 -25.30
C PHE A 349 -22.06 -10.03 -25.68
N ILE A 350 -21.15 -10.36 -24.74
CA ILE A 350 -19.70 -10.41 -24.95
C ILE A 350 -19.34 -11.39 -26.07
N LEU A 351 -19.89 -12.59 -26.04
CA LEU A 351 -19.60 -13.61 -27.04
C LEU A 351 -20.11 -13.23 -28.43
N ARG A 352 -21.25 -12.52 -28.52
CA ARG A 352 -21.76 -12.01 -29.78
C ARG A 352 -20.86 -10.91 -30.38
N HIS A 353 -20.22 -10.10 -29.53
CA HIS A 353 -19.39 -8.96 -29.93
C HIS A 353 -17.90 -9.15 -29.62
N LYS A 354 -17.41 -10.39 -29.55
CA LYS A 354 -16.04 -10.72 -29.13
C LYS A 354 -14.96 -10.03 -29.96
N VAL A 355 -15.09 -9.95 -31.29
CA VAL A 355 -14.09 -9.31 -32.15
C VAL A 355 -14.06 -7.77 -31.96
N PRO A 356 -15.21 -7.06 -32.02
CA PRO A 356 -15.23 -5.64 -31.66
C PRO A 356 -14.67 -5.31 -30.27
N LEU A 357 -14.90 -6.14 -29.26
CA LEU A 357 -14.36 -5.95 -27.92
C LEU A 357 -12.84 -6.10 -27.88
N VAL A 358 -12.26 -7.07 -28.59
CA VAL A 358 -10.80 -7.21 -28.71
C VAL A 358 -10.20 -6.00 -29.42
N VAL A 359 -10.82 -5.52 -30.49
CA VAL A 359 -10.38 -4.29 -31.17
C VAL A 359 -10.46 -3.08 -30.24
N LEU A 360 -11.55 -2.96 -29.49
CA LEU A 360 -11.72 -1.90 -28.47
C LEU A 360 -10.61 -1.97 -27.42
N THR A 361 -10.25 -3.16 -26.94
CA THR A 361 -9.15 -3.35 -25.98
C THR A 361 -7.84 -2.77 -26.51
N VAL A 362 -7.50 -3.08 -27.77
CA VAL A 362 -6.29 -2.55 -28.41
C VAL A 362 -6.35 -1.03 -28.59
N LEU A 363 -7.52 -0.50 -28.96
CA LEU A 363 -7.70 0.94 -29.14
C LEU A 363 -7.63 1.70 -27.80
N LEU A 364 -8.13 1.14 -26.71
CA LEU A 364 -8.07 1.73 -25.37
C LEU A 364 -6.64 1.83 -24.81
N PHE A 365 -5.73 0.99 -25.31
CA PHE A 365 -4.32 1.03 -24.87
C PHE A 365 -3.65 2.39 -25.13
N PHE A 366 -3.91 2.99 -26.27
CA PHE A 366 -3.26 4.25 -26.66
C PHE A 366 -3.62 5.42 -25.76
N PRO A 367 -4.92 5.76 -25.53
CA PRO A 367 -5.28 6.84 -24.63
C PRO A 367 -4.93 6.53 -23.17
N ALA A 368 -4.97 5.27 -22.75
CA ALA A 368 -4.62 4.89 -21.39
C ALA A 368 -3.12 5.10 -21.10
N VAL A 369 -2.24 4.67 -21.99
CA VAL A 369 -0.78 4.90 -21.87
C VAL A 369 -0.45 6.39 -21.98
N TYR A 370 -1.14 7.12 -22.88
CA TYR A 370 -0.94 8.56 -23.01
C TYR A 370 -1.27 9.28 -21.70
N ALA A 371 -2.46 9.01 -21.15
CA ALA A 371 -2.92 9.64 -19.92
C ALA A 371 -2.05 9.27 -18.71
N GLN A 372 -1.63 8.01 -18.61
CA GLN A 372 -0.74 7.55 -17.55
C GLN A 372 0.63 8.26 -17.56
N ARG A 373 1.17 8.54 -18.76
CA ARG A 373 2.47 9.22 -18.88
C ARG A 373 2.41 10.73 -18.61
N HIS A 374 1.22 11.33 -18.67
CA HIS A 374 1.00 12.76 -18.45
C HIS A 374 0.27 13.05 -17.13
N ALA A 375 0.14 12.06 -16.26
CA ALA A 375 -0.40 12.26 -14.92
C ALA A 375 0.63 12.95 -14.05
N ASP A 376 0.24 14.02 -13.38
CA ASP A 376 1.11 14.82 -12.53
C ASP A 376 1.43 14.06 -11.23
N ILE A 377 2.69 14.12 -10.81
CA ILE A 377 3.20 13.44 -9.61
C ILE A 377 3.72 14.50 -8.65
N TYR A 378 3.29 14.44 -7.39
CA TYR A 378 3.82 15.28 -6.33
C TYR A 378 4.75 14.49 -5.40
N TYR A 379 5.75 15.21 -4.86
CA TYR A 379 6.81 14.64 -4.00
C TYR A 379 6.81 15.21 -2.60
N LYS A 380 6.20 16.37 -2.39
CA LYS A 380 6.17 17.08 -1.10
C LYS A 380 5.27 16.37 -0.11
N LEU A 381 5.86 15.98 1.01
CA LEU A 381 5.16 15.25 2.07
C LEU A 381 4.34 16.17 2.97
N ASP A 382 4.78 17.38 3.18
CA ASP A 382 4.09 18.41 3.94
C ASP A 382 2.76 18.81 3.29
N GLU A 383 2.69 18.88 1.96
CA GLU A 383 1.45 19.11 1.22
C GLU A 383 0.43 17.97 1.37
N SER A 384 0.88 16.77 1.78
CA SER A 384 0.00 15.63 2.04
C SER A 384 -0.67 15.67 3.43
N LEU A 385 -0.28 16.62 4.29
CA LEU A 385 -0.78 16.77 5.65
C LEU A 385 -1.87 17.83 5.74
N PRO A 386 -2.79 17.76 6.73
CA PRO A 386 -3.76 18.79 6.98
C PRO A 386 -3.12 20.16 7.22
N ARG A 387 -3.63 21.18 6.56
CA ARG A 387 -3.08 22.55 6.63
C ARG A 387 -3.22 23.23 8.00
N ASP A 388 -4.09 22.72 8.85
CA ASP A 388 -4.34 23.21 10.21
C ASP A 388 -3.45 22.58 11.27
N LEU A 389 -2.54 21.67 10.88
CA LEU A 389 -1.57 21.10 11.80
C LEU A 389 -0.60 22.16 12.30
N PRO A 390 -0.23 22.12 13.60
CA PRO A 390 0.67 23.11 14.19
C PRO A 390 2.02 23.22 13.46
N SER A 391 2.60 22.09 12.99
CA SER A 391 3.84 22.09 12.23
C SER A 391 3.70 22.78 10.87
N ILE A 392 2.61 22.55 10.16
CA ILE A 392 2.36 23.16 8.85
C ILE A 392 2.18 24.67 8.98
N VAL A 393 1.31 25.10 9.92
CA VAL A 393 1.13 26.53 10.23
C VAL A 393 2.44 27.20 10.62
N SER A 394 3.29 26.49 11.39
CA SER A 394 4.59 27.04 11.80
C SER A 394 5.58 27.14 10.64
N ASN A 395 5.58 26.17 9.72
CA ASN A 395 6.41 26.20 8.52
C ASN A 395 5.96 27.31 7.54
N GLU A 396 4.66 27.54 7.40
CA GLU A 396 4.14 28.69 6.63
C GLU A 396 4.63 30.04 7.22
N LYS A 397 4.59 30.17 8.55
CA LYS A 397 5.14 31.37 9.21
C LYS A 397 6.65 31.52 9.02
N LEU A 398 7.41 30.42 9.07
CA LEU A 398 8.84 30.44 8.81
C LEU A 398 9.14 30.98 7.39
N LYS A 399 8.35 30.54 6.43
CA LYS A 399 8.45 31.01 5.05
C LYS A 399 8.04 32.47 4.88
N ASP A 400 6.90 32.85 5.45
CA ASP A 400 6.33 34.17 5.22
C ASP A 400 7.05 35.28 6.01
N ASP A 401 7.49 35.00 7.24
CA ASP A 401 8.14 35.98 8.11
C ASP A 401 9.65 36.06 7.92
N PHE A 402 10.32 34.94 7.58
CA PHE A 402 11.79 34.86 7.51
C PHE A 402 12.35 34.51 6.13
N ASP A 403 11.49 34.40 5.08
CA ASP A 403 11.87 33.99 3.73
C ASP A 403 12.66 32.65 3.70
N MET A 404 12.34 31.75 4.64
CA MET A 404 12.98 30.44 4.79
C MET A 404 12.00 29.34 4.40
N ALA A 405 11.95 29.02 3.08
CA ALA A 405 11.10 27.94 2.58
C ALA A 405 11.84 26.60 2.58
N THR A 406 13.18 26.62 2.38
CA THR A 406 14.02 25.42 2.39
C THR A 406 15.37 25.77 3.02
N SER A 407 15.88 24.88 3.87
CA SER A 407 17.23 24.99 4.43
C SER A 407 18.13 23.90 3.85
N HIS A 408 19.27 24.30 3.31
CA HIS A 408 20.33 23.41 2.85
C HIS A 408 21.47 23.41 3.85
N PHE A 409 22.03 22.24 4.10
CA PHE A 409 23.23 22.06 4.88
C PHE A 409 24.38 21.63 3.96
N VAL A 410 25.44 22.40 3.93
CA VAL A 410 26.65 22.11 3.13
C VAL A 410 27.75 21.68 4.07
N VAL A 411 28.25 20.47 3.87
CA VAL A 411 29.36 19.91 4.61
C VAL A 411 30.63 20.00 3.76
N LEU A 412 31.65 20.67 4.25
CA LEU A 412 32.92 20.98 3.58
C LEU A 412 34.09 20.51 4.44
N ARG A 413 35.25 20.34 3.81
CA ARG A 413 36.52 20.13 4.55
C ARG A 413 36.89 21.35 5.35
N ASP A 414 37.42 21.14 6.55
CA ASP A 414 37.87 22.20 7.48
C ASP A 414 39.22 22.80 7.12
N ASP A 415 39.97 22.26 6.15
CA ASP A 415 41.30 22.68 5.72
C ASP A 415 41.29 23.75 4.58
N LEU A 416 40.10 24.21 4.16
CA LEU A 416 39.97 25.30 3.20
C LEU A 416 40.51 26.63 3.74
N SER A 417 41.15 27.41 2.87
CA SER A 417 41.64 28.73 3.28
C SER A 417 40.47 29.71 3.53
N ALA A 418 40.73 30.72 4.41
CA ALA A 418 39.75 31.76 4.67
C ALA A 418 39.39 32.57 3.41
N ALA A 419 40.29 32.66 2.44
CA ALA A 419 40.03 33.31 1.17
C ALA A 419 39.05 32.50 0.30
N ASP A 420 39.29 31.18 0.20
CA ASP A 420 38.42 30.27 -0.55
C ASP A 420 37.02 30.23 0.06
N MET A 421 36.94 30.17 1.41
CA MET A 421 35.65 30.23 2.10
C MET A 421 34.89 31.51 1.80
N GLY A 422 35.58 32.68 1.84
CA GLY A 422 34.94 33.95 1.50
C GLY A 422 34.51 34.07 0.03
N GLU A 423 35.16 33.34 -0.89
CA GLU A 423 34.72 33.24 -2.30
C GLU A 423 33.53 32.30 -2.44
N ILE A 424 33.53 31.16 -1.78
CA ILE A 424 32.40 30.23 -1.75
C ILE A 424 31.15 30.94 -1.23
N GLU A 425 31.25 31.62 -0.09
CA GLU A 425 30.15 32.36 0.52
C GLU A 425 29.53 33.40 -0.42
N ARG A 426 30.39 34.23 -1.05
CA ARG A 426 29.91 35.24 -2.00
C ARG A 426 29.25 34.64 -3.23
N ASN A 427 29.86 33.58 -3.79
CA ASN A 427 29.30 32.90 -4.96
C ASN A 427 27.99 32.22 -4.62
N MET A 428 27.83 31.68 -3.40
CA MET A 428 26.56 31.12 -2.91
C MET A 428 25.47 32.19 -2.77
N GLU A 429 25.81 33.36 -2.22
CA GLU A 429 24.88 34.48 -2.09
C GLU A 429 24.34 35.00 -3.45
N GLU A 430 25.12 34.81 -4.53
CA GLU A 430 24.74 35.19 -5.88
C GLU A 430 23.84 34.18 -6.55
N VAL A 431 23.67 32.96 -5.99
CA VAL A 431 22.76 31.93 -6.55
C VAL A 431 21.32 32.38 -6.36
N PRO A 432 20.48 32.36 -7.40
CA PRO A 432 19.09 32.81 -7.33
C PRO A 432 18.30 32.05 -6.24
N GLY A 433 17.53 32.80 -5.45
CA GLY A 433 16.68 32.26 -4.40
C GLY A 433 17.37 31.98 -3.05
N ILE A 434 18.69 32.14 -2.95
CA ILE A 434 19.38 32.09 -1.66
C ILE A 434 19.13 33.39 -0.89
N THR A 435 18.65 33.26 0.34
CA THR A 435 18.29 34.39 1.20
C THR A 435 19.35 34.67 2.25
N SER A 436 20.01 33.62 2.75
CA SER A 436 21.10 33.79 3.71
C SER A 436 22.09 32.62 3.67
N VAL A 437 23.35 32.92 3.96
CA VAL A 437 24.44 31.95 4.10
C VAL A 437 25.05 32.13 5.48
N VAL A 438 25.11 31.09 6.28
CA VAL A 438 25.67 31.06 7.64
C VAL A 438 26.82 30.07 7.67
N SER A 439 28.02 30.55 7.98
CA SER A 439 29.23 29.74 8.14
C SER A 439 30.02 30.19 9.32
N PHE A 440 30.94 29.35 9.78
CA PHE A 440 31.88 29.71 10.82
C PHE A 440 32.79 30.91 10.40
N HIS A 441 33.19 30.93 9.12
CA HIS A 441 34.01 32.00 8.58
C HIS A 441 33.28 33.35 8.54
N LYS A 442 32.00 33.36 8.15
CA LYS A 442 31.17 34.56 8.11
C LYS A 442 30.95 35.14 9.52
N LEU A 443 30.77 34.25 10.53
CA LEU A 443 30.74 34.68 11.94
C LEU A 443 31.99 35.40 12.39
N LEU A 444 33.18 34.94 11.99
CA LEU A 444 34.47 35.60 12.30
C LEU A 444 34.67 36.87 11.50
N GLY A 445 34.21 36.90 10.23
CA GLY A 445 34.35 38.07 9.33
C GLY A 445 33.64 39.33 9.81
N VAL A 446 32.64 39.20 10.66
CA VAL A 446 31.93 40.32 11.31
C VAL A 446 32.76 41.00 12.41
N GLY A 447 34.03 40.61 12.61
CA GLY A 447 34.94 41.23 13.60
C GLY A 447 34.78 40.70 15.02
N ILE A 448 34.15 39.55 15.20
CA ILE A 448 34.08 38.84 16.47
C ILE A 448 35.34 37.96 16.59
N PRO A 449 36.26 38.25 17.53
CA PRO A 449 37.43 37.39 17.75
C PRO A 449 37.00 35.98 18.16
N ASP A 450 37.74 34.95 17.67
CA ASP A 450 37.44 33.52 17.88
C ASP A 450 37.19 33.13 19.35
N PHE A 451 37.87 33.80 20.29
CA PHE A 451 37.68 33.52 21.73
C PHE A 451 36.37 34.05 22.33
N PHE A 452 35.62 34.86 21.60
CA PHE A 452 34.29 35.30 22.03
C PHE A 452 33.16 34.35 21.54
N ILE A 453 33.47 33.49 20.59
CA ILE A 453 32.49 32.53 20.10
C ILE A 453 32.39 31.38 21.12
N PRO A 454 31.21 31.10 21.67
CA PRO A 454 31.01 29.98 22.58
C PRO A 454 31.46 28.65 21.94
N GLU A 455 32.05 27.76 22.75
CA GLU A 455 32.50 26.45 22.28
C GLU A 455 31.34 25.62 21.67
N ASP A 456 30.11 25.76 22.20
CA ASP A 456 28.92 25.10 21.66
C ASP A 456 28.69 25.50 20.19
N VAL A 457 28.84 26.77 19.84
CA VAL A 457 28.68 27.29 18.47
C VAL A 457 29.80 26.81 17.56
N LYS A 458 31.06 26.78 18.09
CA LYS A 458 32.19 26.24 17.32
C LYS A 458 31.98 24.78 16.99
N ASN A 459 31.57 23.98 17.98
CA ASN A 459 31.34 22.56 17.83
C ASN A 459 30.13 22.24 16.91
N MET A 460 29.18 23.17 16.81
CA MET A 460 28.05 23.04 15.88
C MET A 460 28.50 23.24 14.42
N LEU A 461 29.47 24.14 14.17
CA LEU A 461 29.85 24.51 12.80
C LEU A 461 31.18 23.90 12.34
N ARG A 462 31.99 23.34 13.28
CA ARG A 462 33.27 22.70 12.98
C ARG A 462 33.51 21.50 13.87
N GLN A 463 33.63 20.31 13.28
CA GLN A 463 33.99 19.09 14.00
C GLN A 463 34.72 18.08 13.12
N GLU A 464 35.68 17.37 13.69
CA GLU A 464 36.37 16.21 13.09
C GLU A 464 36.92 16.42 11.66
N GLY A 465 37.37 17.62 11.34
CA GLY A 465 37.93 17.97 10.02
C GLY A 465 36.88 18.35 8.98
N TRP A 466 35.63 18.54 9.43
CA TRP A 466 34.53 19.05 8.63
C TRP A 466 34.05 20.39 9.17
N GLN A 467 33.53 21.23 8.28
CA GLN A 467 32.82 22.46 8.64
C GLN A 467 31.43 22.46 7.97
N LEU A 468 30.50 23.06 8.67
CA LEU A 468 29.11 23.16 8.25
C LEU A 468 28.80 24.59 7.81
N MET A 469 28.09 24.70 6.66
CA MET A 469 27.50 25.93 6.19
C MET A 469 25.99 25.71 6.05
N MET A 470 25.21 26.60 6.65
CA MET A 470 23.72 26.59 6.50
C MET A 470 23.35 27.62 5.46
N ILE A 471 22.52 27.22 4.50
CA ILE A 471 22.08 28.08 3.40
C ILE A 471 20.53 28.00 3.35
N ASN A 472 19.91 29.16 3.47
CA ASN A 472 18.45 29.26 3.40
C ASN A 472 18.03 29.73 2.02
N SER A 473 16.94 29.14 1.53
CA SER A 473 16.35 29.43 0.23
C SER A 473 14.90 29.85 0.37
N SER A 474 14.48 30.82 -0.45
CA SER A 474 13.08 31.23 -0.61
C SER A 474 12.29 30.26 -1.48
N TYR A 475 12.94 29.34 -2.20
CA TYR A 475 12.29 28.35 -3.03
C TYR A 475 11.77 27.18 -2.20
N ALA A 476 10.56 26.73 -2.52
CA ALA A 476 9.98 25.58 -1.84
C ALA A 476 10.70 24.27 -2.22
N PRO A 477 10.82 23.30 -1.30
CA PRO A 477 11.45 22.02 -1.59
C PRO A 477 10.71 21.28 -2.72
N ALA A 478 11.38 20.33 -3.38
CA ALA A 478 10.85 19.52 -4.47
C ALA A 478 10.34 20.30 -5.69
N THR A 479 10.94 21.46 -5.98
CA THR A 479 10.65 22.28 -7.17
C THR A 479 11.82 22.25 -8.15
N ASP A 480 11.57 22.61 -9.42
CA ASP A 480 12.59 22.72 -10.46
C ASP A 480 13.59 23.84 -10.12
N GLU A 481 13.14 24.91 -9.48
CA GLU A 481 13.95 26.03 -9.02
C GLU A 481 14.99 25.58 -7.98
N VAL A 482 14.58 24.76 -6.99
CA VAL A 482 15.51 24.19 -6.00
C VAL A 482 16.47 23.21 -6.66
N SER A 483 16.02 22.43 -7.63
CA SER A 483 16.90 21.51 -8.36
C SER A 483 17.99 22.26 -9.15
N ALA A 484 17.62 23.33 -9.84
CA ALA A 484 18.57 24.21 -10.54
C ALA A 484 19.51 24.94 -9.57
N GLN A 485 19.01 25.37 -8.41
CA GLN A 485 19.78 26.00 -7.34
C GLN A 485 20.84 25.03 -6.80
N LEU A 486 20.45 23.77 -6.51
CA LEU A 486 21.37 22.73 -6.04
C LEU A 486 22.44 22.39 -7.08
N ASP A 487 22.13 22.42 -8.38
CA ASP A 487 23.13 22.24 -9.43
C ASP A 487 24.15 23.36 -9.43
N ALA A 488 23.71 24.61 -9.36
CA ALA A 488 24.58 25.77 -9.28
C ALA A 488 25.47 25.75 -8.02
N MET A 489 24.89 25.41 -6.86
CA MET A 489 25.62 25.26 -5.62
C MET A 489 26.68 24.14 -5.70
N ASN A 490 26.33 22.99 -6.26
CA ASN A 490 27.27 21.87 -6.44
C ASN A 490 28.44 22.25 -7.37
N GLU A 491 28.20 22.99 -8.47
CA GLU A 491 29.24 23.46 -9.37
C GLU A 491 30.23 24.38 -8.65
N ILE A 492 29.73 25.31 -7.82
CA ILE A 492 30.54 26.18 -7.00
C ILE A 492 31.38 25.36 -6.01
N LEU A 493 30.76 24.52 -5.21
CA LEU A 493 31.42 23.74 -4.15
C LEU A 493 32.50 22.82 -4.69
N HIS A 494 32.19 22.04 -5.72
CA HIS A 494 33.15 21.07 -6.27
C HIS A 494 34.34 21.73 -6.97
N SER A 495 34.26 23.02 -7.29
CA SER A 495 35.43 23.76 -7.80
C SER A 495 36.50 24.01 -6.71
N TYR A 496 36.11 24.01 -5.42
CA TYR A 496 37.00 24.22 -4.26
C TYR A 496 37.23 22.95 -3.46
N ASP A 497 36.17 22.16 -3.24
CA ASP A 497 36.19 20.88 -2.50
C ASP A 497 35.36 19.81 -3.23
N PRO A 498 36.04 18.90 -3.96
CA PRO A 498 35.34 17.79 -4.61
C PRO A 498 34.64 16.81 -3.64
N SER A 499 34.93 16.88 -2.34
CA SER A 499 34.29 16.05 -1.30
C SER A 499 33.14 16.77 -0.61
N ALA A 500 32.83 18.00 -1.00
CA ALA A 500 31.70 18.75 -0.45
C ALA A 500 30.36 18.05 -0.73
N MET A 501 29.48 18.07 0.24
CA MET A 501 28.16 17.45 0.16
C MET A 501 27.07 18.45 0.54
N ILE A 502 26.00 18.46 -0.22
CA ILE A 502 24.78 19.22 0.13
C ILE A 502 23.75 18.23 0.65
N THR A 503 23.19 18.52 1.81
CA THR A 503 22.12 17.75 2.42
C THR A 503 21.03 18.66 2.96
N GLY A 504 20.07 18.11 3.69
CA GLY A 504 18.87 18.79 4.13
C GLY A 504 17.71 18.56 3.17
N GLU A 505 16.57 19.10 3.52
CA GLU A 505 15.29 18.78 2.92
C GLU A 505 15.28 18.90 1.38
N GLY A 506 15.80 20.02 0.83
CA GLY A 506 15.80 20.25 -0.62
C GLY A 506 16.63 19.23 -1.40
N ALA A 507 17.85 18.89 -0.92
CA ALA A 507 18.71 17.90 -1.56
C ALA A 507 18.13 16.48 -1.46
N MET A 508 17.56 16.12 -0.31
CA MET A 508 16.95 14.82 -0.10
C MET A 508 15.68 14.63 -0.97
N TYR A 509 14.85 15.67 -1.14
CA TYR A 509 13.68 15.60 -2.06
C TYR A 509 14.11 15.45 -3.51
N ARG A 510 15.16 16.14 -3.94
CA ARG A 510 15.72 15.96 -5.29
C ARG A 510 16.16 14.51 -5.52
N ASP A 511 16.94 13.96 -4.60
CA ASP A 511 17.38 12.57 -4.66
C ASP A 511 16.21 11.59 -4.62
N LEU A 512 15.13 11.92 -3.91
CA LEU A 512 13.88 11.16 -3.89
C LEU A 512 13.20 11.17 -5.25
N ILE A 513 13.10 12.32 -5.91
CA ILE A 513 12.54 12.48 -7.26
C ILE A 513 13.30 11.60 -8.26
N ASP A 514 14.62 11.75 -8.32
CA ASP A 514 15.46 11.03 -9.26
C ASP A 514 15.44 9.52 -9.03
N THR A 515 15.52 9.11 -7.76
CA THR A 515 15.50 7.68 -7.40
C THR A 515 14.14 7.05 -7.69
N SER A 516 13.04 7.73 -7.36
CA SER A 516 11.68 7.18 -7.57
C SER A 516 11.33 7.01 -9.04
N ALA A 517 11.81 7.91 -9.92
CA ALA A 517 11.62 7.80 -11.37
C ALA A 517 12.30 6.54 -11.95
N VAL A 518 13.51 6.24 -11.51
CA VAL A 518 14.24 5.01 -11.89
C VAL A 518 13.56 3.78 -11.30
N ASP A 519 13.19 3.84 -10.02
CA ASP A 519 12.55 2.73 -9.31
C ASP A 519 11.23 2.31 -9.94
N PHE A 520 10.41 3.27 -10.39
CA PHE A 520 9.17 2.97 -11.08
C PHE A 520 9.41 2.13 -12.33
N GLN A 521 10.40 2.49 -13.16
CA GLN A 521 10.72 1.78 -14.38
C GLN A 521 11.26 0.36 -14.11
N VAL A 522 12.24 0.26 -13.19
CA VAL A 522 12.88 -1.02 -12.84
C VAL A 522 11.87 -1.98 -12.24
N THR A 523 11.10 -1.52 -11.28
CA THR A 523 10.13 -2.36 -10.57
C THR A 523 9.01 -2.83 -11.48
N ASN A 524 8.52 -1.96 -12.39
CA ASN A 524 7.49 -2.33 -13.36
C ASN A 524 7.99 -3.43 -14.32
N VAL A 525 9.20 -3.31 -14.85
CA VAL A 525 9.79 -4.33 -15.72
C VAL A 525 9.98 -5.65 -14.97
N ILE A 526 10.48 -5.62 -13.74
CA ILE A 526 10.73 -6.82 -12.94
C ILE A 526 9.41 -7.51 -12.56
N SER A 527 8.39 -6.75 -12.17
CA SER A 527 7.08 -7.31 -11.80
C SER A 527 6.40 -7.98 -12.99
N ILE A 528 6.39 -7.33 -14.15
CA ILE A 528 5.87 -7.88 -15.41
C ILE A 528 6.61 -9.17 -15.78
N ALA A 529 7.96 -9.15 -15.75
CA ALA A 529 8.78 -10.31 -16.10
C ALA A 529 8.57 -11.48 -15.13
N ALA A 530 8.50 -11.24 -13.83
CA ALA A 530 8.29 -12.25 -12.81
C ALA A 530 6.91 -12.92 -12.96
N ILE A 531 5.86 -12.11 -13.10
CA ILE A 531 4.49 -12.61 -13.25
C ILE A 531 4.33 -13.34 -14.59
N PHE A 532 4.88 -12.79 -15.68
CA PHE A 532 4.94 -13.48 -16.97
C PHE A 532 5.55 -14.87 -16.85
N LEU A 533 6.71 -14.97 -16.19
CA LEU A 533 7.41 -16.24 -16.00
C LEU A 533 6.59 -17.25 -15.19
N ILE A 534 5.96 -16.81 -14.10
CA ILE A 534 5.13 -17.68 -13.25
C ILE A 534 3.93 -18.18 -14.04
N ILE A 535 3.21 -17.31 -14.74
CA ILE A 535 2.06 -17.72 -15.57
C ILE A 535 2.51 -18.66 -16.71
N ALA A 536 3.69 -18.40 -17.32
CA ALA A 536 4.27 -19.27 -18.36
C ALA A 536 4.52 -20.69 -17.82
N ILE A 537 5.01 -20.80 -16.59
CA ILE A 537 5.25 -22.09 -15.93
C ILE A 537 3.92 -22.79 -15.60
N VAL A 538 2.95 -22.05 -15.04
CA VAL A 538 1.64 -22.59 -14.63
C VAL A 538 0.88 -23.14 -15.83
N PHE A 539 0.76 -22.36 -16.91
CA PHE A 539 0.01 -22.75 -18.10
C PHE A 539 0.87 -23.50 -19.14
N ARG A 540 2.18 -23.56 -18.94
CA ARG A 540 3.16 -24.13 -19.89
C ARG A 540 2.98 -23.55 -21.30
N SER A 541 2.86 -22.26 -21.36
CA SER A 541 2.59 -21.46 -22.54
C SER A 541 3.33 -20.14 -22.48
N VAL A 542 3.76 -19.61 -23.63
CA VAL A 542 4.36 -18.27 -23.73
C VAL A 542 3.29 -17.22 -24.11
N THR A 543 2.28 -17.62 -24.84
CA THR A 543 1.26 -16.68 -25.35
C THR A 543 0.15 -16.40 -24.35
N VAL A 544 -0.19 -17.35 -23.47
CA VAL A 544 -1.17 -17.12 -22.41
C VAL A 544 -0.72 -15.98 -21.47
N PRO A 545 0.51 -16.01 -20.89
CA PRO A 545 0.95 -14.92 -20.03
C PRO A 545 1.03 -13.59 -20.77
N LEU A 546 1.45 -13.57 -22.04
CA LEU A 546 1.50 -12.33 -22.83
C LEU A 546 0.12 -11.64 -22.91
N VAL A 547 -0.92 -12.42 -23.15
CA VAL A 547 -2.28 -11.91 -23.26
C VAL A 547 -2.82 -11.49 -21.90
N LEU A 548 -2.61 -12.30 -20.84
CA LEU A 548 -3.12 -12.01 -19.50
C LEU A 548 -2.45 -10.77 -18.94
N VAL A 549 -1.13 -10.68 -18.98
CA VAL A 549 -0.38 -9.52 -18.46
C VAL A 549 -0.77 -8.25 -19.22
N ALA A 550 -0.80 -8.28 -20.55
CA ALA A 550 -1.21 -7.13 -21.34
C ALA A 550 -2.64 -6.64 -21.01
N THR A 551 -3.57 -7.56 -20.72
CA THR A 551 -4.94 -7.18 -20.36
C THR A 551 -5.00 -6.51 -18.97
N ILE A 552 -4.18 -6.96 -18.04
CA ILE A 552 -4.11 -6.38 -16.69
C ILE A 552 -3.36 -5.05 -16.70
N ASP A 553 -2.26 -4.95 -17.47
CA ASP A 553 -1.54 -3.69 -17.66
C ASP A 553 -2.47 -2.60 -18.25
N LEU A 554 -3.38 -2.97 -19.16
CA LEU A 554 -4.42 -2.04 -19.62
C LEU A 554 -5.26 -1.50 -18.45
N ALA A 555 -5.67 -2.36 -17.52
CA ALA A 555 -6.45 -1.93 -16.35
C ALA A 555 -5.62 -0.99 -15.45
N ILE A 556 -4.31 -1.25 -15.29
CA ILE A 556 -3.40 -0.40 -14.54
C ILE A 556 -3.24 0.97 -15.21
N PHE A 557 -3.00 1.00 -16.53
CA PHE A 557 -2.87 2.25 -17.28
C PHE A 557 -4.14 3.08 -17.25
N ILE A 558 -5.32 2.45 -17.37
CA ILE A 558 -6.61 3.15 -17.22
C ILE A 558 -6.72 3.72 -15.81
N ASN A 559 -6.38 2.96 -14.78
CA ASN A 559 -6.46 3.40 -13.39
C ASN A 559 -5.57 4.63 -13.13
N GLN A 560 -4.30 4.56 -13.50
CA GLN A 560 -3.36 5.67 -13.33
C GLN A 560 -3.71 6.86 -14.24
N GLY A 561 -4.09 6.58 -15.49
CA GLY A 561 -4.50 7.60 -16.45
C GLY A 561 -5.79 8.34 -16.08
N CYS A 562 -6.66 7.76 -15.25
CA CYS A 562 -7.82 8.48 -14.72
C CYS A 562 -7.42 9.75 -13.96
N CYS A 563 -6.26 9.78 -13.29
CA CYS A 563 -5.79 10.96 -12.57
C CYS A 563 -5.54 12.14 -13.51
N TYR A 564 -4.95 11.90 -14.69
CA TYR A 564 -4.77 12.90 -15.73
C TYR A 564 -6.11 13.55 -16.16
N PHE A 565 -7.15 12.72 -16.41
CA PHE A 565 -8.46 13.25 -16.81
C PHE A 565 -9.23 13.94 -15.68
N LEU A 566 -8.95 13.56 -14.43
CA LEU A 566 -9.56 14.17 -13.25
C LEU A 566 -8.80 15.41 -12.76
N GLY A 567 -7.60 15.68 -13.28
CA GLY A 567 -6.73 16.75 -12.82
C GLY A 567 -6.27 16.55 -11.37
N THR A 568 -6.06 15.29 -10.94
CA THR A 568 -5.61 14.95 -9.61
C THR A 568 -4.14 14.53 -9.65
N GLU A 569 -3.34 15.09 -8.76
CA GLU A 569 -1.94 14.73 -8.60
C GLU A 569 -1.79 13.37 -7.90
N ILE A 570 -0.73 12.65 -8.22
CA ILE A 570 -0.45 11.31 -7.70
C ILE A 570 0.76 11.38 -6.75
N PRO A 571 0.70 10.83 -5.52
CA PRO A 571 1.88 10.72 -4.67
C PRO A 571 2.99 9.91 -5.36
N PHE A 572 4.26 10.32 -5.23
CA PHE A 572 5.40 9.75 -5.94
C PHE A 572 5.54 8.21 -5.84
N ILE A 573 5.20 7.64 -4.71
CA ILE A 573 5.30 6.19 -4.49
C ILE A 573 4.08 5.42 -5.04
N ALA A 574 2.92 6.10 -5.22
CA ALA A 574 1.66 5.45 -5.58
C ALA A 574 1.72 4.74 -6.95
N PRO A 575 2.31 5.29 -8.03
CA PRO A 575 2.38 4.59 -9.32
C PRO A 575 3.06 3.21 -9.19
N THR A 576 4.14 3.13 -8.43
CA THR A 576 4.91 1.90 -8.22
C THR A 576 4.12 0.89 -7.38
N ILE A 577 3.57 1.32 -6.26
CA ILE A 577 2.74 0.46 -5.40
C ILE A 577 1.53 -0.07 -6.17
N ILE A 578 0.79 0.82 -6.85
CA ILE A 578 -0.42 0.46 -7.59
C ILE A 578 -0.10 -0.52 -8.71
N SER A 579 0.97 -0.29 -9.49
CA SER A 579 1.38 -1.23 -10.54
C SER A 579 1.65 -2.63 -9.98
N CYS A 580 2.45 -2.74 -8.93
CA CYS A 580 2.81 -4.04 -8.34
C CYS A 580 1.62 -4.72 -7.66
N VAL A 581 0.84 -3.96 -6.88
CA VAL A 581 -0.32 -4.47 -6.15
C VAL A 581 -1.42 -4.90 -7.11
N GLN A 582 -1.80 -4.03 -8.03
CA GLN A 582 -2.86 -4.31 -8.98
C GLN A 582 -2.47 -5.46 -9.92
N LEU A 583 -1.23 -5.47 -10.44
CA LEU A 583 -0.74 -6.57 -11.25
C LEU A 583 -0.71 -7.88 -10.45
N GLY A 584 -0.22 -7.87 -9.22
CA GLY A 584 -0.12 -9.07 -8.37
C GLY A 584 -1.47 -9.59 -7.89
N ALA A 585 -2.36 -8.72 -7.41
CA ALA A 585 -3.63 -9.11 -6.80
C ALA A 585 -4.75 -9.34 -7.81
N THR A 586 -4.74 -8.69 -8.98
CA THR A 586 -5.85 -8.82 -9.94
C THR A 586 -5.56 -9.78 -11.09
N VAL A 587 -4.30 -10.20 -11.25
CA VAL A 587 -3.96 -11.28 -12.19
C VAL A 587 -4.67 -12.58 -11.83
N ASP A 588 -5.02 -12.77 -10.57
CA ASP A 588 -5.71 -13.94 -10.04
C ASP A 588 -7.10 -14.11 -10.71
N TYR A 589 -7.81 -13.02 -11.00
CA TYR A 589 -9.08 -13.06 -11.74
C TYR A 589 -8.90 -13.66 -13.14
N ALA A 590 -7.87 -13.21 -13.83
CA ALA A 590 -7.55 -13.69 -15.17
C ALA A 590 -7.08 -15.15 -15.17
N ILE A 591 -6.26 -15.55 -14.18
CA ILE A 591 -5.79 -16.92 -14.00
C ILE A 591 -6.95 -17.84 -13.69
N LEU A 592 -7.85 -17.45 -12.79
CA LEU A 592 -9.03 -18.24 -12.40
C LEU A 592 -9.91 -18.54 -13.62
N MET A 593 -10.30 -17.48 -14.36
CA MET A 593 -11.14 -17.63 -15.55
C MET A 593 -10.44 -18.46 -16.64
N THR A 594 -9.15 -18.22 -16.87
CA THR A 594 -8.35 -18.97 -17.88
C THR A 594 -8.19 -20.44 -17.52
N SER A 595 -7.96 -20.75 -16.24
CA SER A 595 -7.85 -22.12 -15.75
C SER A 595 -9.18 -22.87 -15.91
N ARG A 596 -10.30 -22.23 -15.56
CA ARG A 596 -11.64 -22.82 -15.74
C ARG A 596 -11.96 -23.02 -17.22
N PHE A 597 -11.64 -22.04 -18.06
CA PHE A 597 -11.80 -22.17 -19.51
C PHE A 597 -11.00 -23.35 -20.07
N GLN A 598 -9.74 -23.54 -19.61
CA GLN A 598 -8.95 -24.69 -20.01
C GLN A 598 -9.54 -26.03 -19.52
N GLU A 599 -10.07 -26.08 -18.30
CA GLU A 599 -10.73 -27.28 -17.76
C GLU A 599 -11.95 -27.68 -18.61
N GLU A 600 -12.81 -26.71 -18.98
CA GLU A 600 -13.98 -26.98 -19.80
C GLU A 600 -13.63 -27.39 -21.24
N LEU A 601 -12.57 -26.80 -21.83
CA LEU A 601 -12.06 -27.26 -23.13
C LEU A 601 -11.54 -28.69 -23.09
N LYS A 602 -10.93 -29.12 -21.97
CA LYS A 602 -10.45 -30.52 -21.81
C LYS A 602 -11.60 -31.53 -21.67
N LYS A 603 -12.81 -31.08 -21.30
CA LYS A 603 -14.04 -31.90 -21.30
C LYS A 603 -14.63 -32.08 -22.71
N GLY A 604 -14.04 -31.43 -23.74
CA GLY A 604 -14.46 -31.53 -25.15
C GLY A 604 -15.53 -30.51 -25.55
N LEU A 605 -15.83 -29.51 -24.73
CA LEU A 605 -16.79 -28.46 -25.06
C LEU A 605 -16.29 -27.53 -26.15
N SER A 606 -17.20 -26.92 -26.89
CA SER A 606 -16.85 -25.87 -27.86
C SER A 606 -16.26 -24.64 -27.15
N ARG A 607 -15.45 -23.85 -27.85
CA ARG A 607 -14.81 -22.64 -27.28
C ARG A 607 -15.82 -21.68 -26.64
N GLU A 608 -16.95 -21.44 -27.34
CA GLU A 608 -17.98 -20.50 -26.89
C GLU A 608 -18.74 -21.04 -25.66
N GLU A 609 -18.94 -22.33 -25.59
CA GLU A 609 -19.60 -22.98 -24.46
C GLU A 609 -18.66 -23.08 -23.26
N ALA A 610 -17.40 -23.46 -23.48
CA ALA A 610 -16.38 -23.53 -22.44
C ALA A 610 -16.14 -22.16 -21.78
N ILE A 611 -16.02 -21.06 -22.56
CA ILE A 611 -15.83 -19.72 -22.00
C ILE A 611 -17.10 -19.21 -21.32
N ARG A 612 -18.30 -19.56 -21.81
CA ARG A 612 -19.55 -19.17 -21.15
C ARG A 612 -19.66 -19.78 -19.76
N ILE A 613 -19.31 -21.07 -19.61
CA ILE A 613 -19.31 -21.76 -18.32
C ILE A 613 -18.22 -21.19 -17.41
N ALA A 614 -17.00 -20.95 -17.94
CA ALA A 614 -15.90 -20.39 -17.20
C ALA A 614 -16.22 -18.99 -16.66
N ALA A 615 -16.78 -18.11 -17.50
CA ALA A 615 -17.19 -16.77 -17.11
C ALA A 615 -18.31 -16.82 -16.05
N ALA A 616 -19.39 -17.58 -16.29
CA ALA A 616 -20.51 -17.70 -15.35
C ALA A 616 -20.07 -18.19 -13.96
N SER A 617 -19.08 -19.09 -13.89
CA SER A 617 -18.54 -19.59 -12.62
C SER A 617 -17.56 -18.62 -11.93
N SER A 618 -16.88 -17.74 -12.70
CA SER A 618 -15.86 -16.83 -12.18
C SER A 618 -16.39 -15.45 -11.86
N ASP A 619 -17.40 -14.95 -12.60
CA ASP A 619 -17.89 -13.57 -12.51
C ASP A 619 -18.36 -13.20 -11.10
N ALA A 620 -19.11 -14.06 -10.43
CA ALA A 620 -19.61 -13.83 -9.08
C ALA A 620 -18.45 -13.70 -8.06
N SER A 621 -17.41 -14.54 -8.19
CA SER A 621 -16.23 -14.46 -7.34
C SER A 621 -15.44 -13.17 -7.61
N ILE A 622 -15.24 -12.80 -8.88
CA ILE A 622 -14.53 -11.56 -9.27
C ILE A 622 -15.26 -10.33 -8.72
N VAL A 623 -16.59 -10.27 -8.86
CA VAL A 623 -17.37 -9.15 -8.33
C VAL A 623 -17.28 -9.07 -6.81
N THR A 624 -17.40 -10.20 -6.12
CA THR A 624 -17.31 -10.24 -4.65
C THR A 624 -15.96 -9.75 -4.18
N SER A 625 -14.89 -10.27 -4.73
CA SER A 625 -13.51 -9.87 -4.40
C SER A 625 -13.23 -8.40 -4.66
N ALA A 626 -13.57 -7.94 -5.86
CA ALA A 626 -13.38 -6.54 -6.23
C ALA A 626 -14.20 -5.59 -5.35
N LEU A 627 -15.45 -5.97 -5.01
CA LEU A 627 -16.30 -5.14 -4.14
C LEU A 627 -15.75 -5.08 -2.71
N VAL A 628 -15.23 -6.18 -2.18
CA VAL A 628 -14.64 -6.20 -0.84
C VAL A 628 -13.36 -5.36 -0.80
N LEU A 629 -12.47 -5.51 -1.80
CA LEU A 629 -11.26 -4.69 -1.89
C LEU A 629 -11.60 -3.20 -2.08
N PHE A 630 -12.56 -2.89 -2.96
CA PHE A 630 -13.08 -1.54 -3.16
C PHE A 630 -13.60 -0.93 -1.85
N CYS A 631 -14.49 -1.64 -1.15
CA CYS A 631 -15.08 -1.15 0.08
C CYS A 631 -14.05 -0.97 1.20
N ALA A 632 -13.11 -1.90 1.34
CA ALA A 632 -12.08 -1.84 2.36
C ALA A 632 -11.12 -0.65 2.15
N THR A 633 -10.67 -0.43 0.91
CA THR A 633 -9.73 0.66 0.58
C THR A 633 -10.44 2.01 0.53
N LEU A 634 -11.65 2.09 -0.03
CA LEU A 634 -12.43 3.33 -0.07
C LEU A 634 -12.79 3.83 1.35
N GLY A 635 -13.03 2.92 2.29
CA GLY A 635 -13.28 3.29 3.68
C GLY A 635 -12.14 4.07 4.31
N VAL A 636 -10.90 3.69 4.02
CA VAL A 636 -9.71 4.40 4.50
C VAL A 636 -9.61 5.79 3.89
N SER A 637 -9.85 5.91 2.58
CA SER A 637 -9.73 7.20 1.89
C SER A 637 -10.70 8.28 2.38
N PHE A 638 -11.84 7.89 2.96
CA PHE A 638 -12.80 8.84 3.55
C PHE A 638 -12.40 9.38 4.92
N VAL A 639 -11.55 8.67 5.63
CA VAL A 639 -11.16 9.00 7.02
C VAL A 639 -9.75 9.55 7.08
N SER A 640 -8.88 9.18 6.14
CA SER A 640 -7.50 9.63 6.15
C SER A 640 -7.40 11.13 5.93
N SER A 641 -6.81 11.80 6.90
CA SER A 641 -6.41 13.21 6.78
C SER A 641 -5.07 13.35 6.05
N ILE A 642 -4.33 12.25 5.87
CA ILE A 642 -3.06 12.24 5.13
C ILE A 642 -3.35 11.89 3.67
N ASP A 643 -3.23 12.88 2.78
CA ASP A 643 -3.56 12.74 1.35
C ASP A 643 -2.79 11.60 0.66
N LEU A 644 -1.53 11.38 1.02
CA LEU A 644 -0.72 10.29 0.48
C LEU A 644 -1.40 8.92 0.67
N ILE A 645 -1.89 8.63 1.88
CA ILE A 645 -2.57 7.36 2.19
C ILE A 645 -3.95 7.35 1.53
N GLY A 646 -4.69 8.46 1.61
CA GLY A 646 -5.99 8.63 0.98
C GLY A 646 -5.93 8.38 -0.52
N ALA A 647 -5.00 9.01 -1.22
CA ALA A 647 -4.80 8.88 -2.67
C ALA A 647 -4.44 7.45 -3.08
N ILE A 648 -3.51 6.78 -2.37
CA ILE A 648 -3.17 5.38 -2.63
C ILE A 648 -4.42 4.49 -2.46
N CYS A 649 -5.20 4.71 -1.41
CA CYS A 649 -6.41 3.92 -1.14
C CYS A 649 -7.51 4.17 -2.18
N VAL A 650 -7.71 5.40 -2.66
CA VAL A 650 -8.62 5.72 -3.78
C VAL A 650 -8.18 5.01 -5.06
N MET A 651 -6.89 5.08 -5.38
CA MET A 651 -6.35 4.43 -6.57
C MET A 651 -6.48 2.90 -6.50
N LEU A 652 -6.28 2.29 -5.33
CA LEU A 652 -6.50 0.87 -5.10
C LEU A 652 -7.98 0.49 -5.25
N ALA A 653 -8.88 1.27 -4.66
CA ALA A 653 -10.32 1.07 -4.78
C ALA A 653 -10.77 1.11 -6.24
N ARG A 654 -10.41 2.18 -6.95
CA ARG A 654 -10.70 2.34 -8.36
C ARG A 654 -10.06 1.26 -9.21
N GLY A 655 -8.80 0.89 -8.91
CA GLY A 655 -8.07 -0.17 -9.59
C GLY A 655 -8.75 -1.54 -9.46
N ALA A 656 -9.30 -1.87 -8.30
CA ALA A 656 -10.06 -3.10 -8.09
C ALA A 656 -11.30 -3.17 -9.00
N LEU A 657 -12.08 -2.08 -9.08
CA LEU A 657 -13.25 -2.03 -9.95
C LEU A 657 -12.88 -2.09 -11.43
N ILE A 658 -11.88 -1.33 -11.86
CA ILE A 658 -11.42 -1.32 -13.26
C ILE A 658 -10.92 -2.71 -13.66
N SER A 659 -10.12 -3.36 -12.81
CA SER A 659 -9.63 -4.73 -13.08
C SER A 659 -10.75 -5.75 -13.15
N ALA A 660 -11.76 -5.64 -12.30
CA ALA A 660 -12.94 -6.50 -12.36
C ALA A 660 -13.74 -6.28 -13.66
N LEU A 661 -13.95 -5.02 -14.05
CA LEU A 661 -14.63 -4.70 -15.31
C LEU A 661 -13.87 -5.23 -16.52
N VAL A 662 -12.55 -5.03 -16.58
CA VAL A 662 -11.70 -5.57 -17.64
C VAL A 662 -11.75 -7.10 -17.66
N SER A 663 -11.71 -7.75 -16.50
CA SER A 663 -11.77 -9.21 -16.39
C SER A 663 -13.12 -9.77 -16.79
N ILE A 664 -14.22 -9.13 -16.47
CA ILE A 664 -15.58 -9.61 -16.79
C ILE A 664 -15.95 -9.31 -18.25
N PHE A 665 -15.63 -8.11 -18.75
CA PHE A 665 -16.10 -7.68 -20.07
C PHE A 665 -15.14 -7.96 -21.21
N LEU A 666 -13.82 -7.82 -20.98
CA LEU A 666 -12.83 -7.95 -22.05
C LEU A 666 -12.17 -9.32 -22.08
N MET A 667 -11.83 -9.88 -20.92
CA MET A 667 -11.09 -11.15 -20.83
C MET A 667 -11.79 -12.33 -21.53
N PRO A 668 -13.13 -12.58 -21.37
CA PRO A 668 -13.80 -13.69 -22.06
C PRO A 668 -13.72 -13.57 -23.59
N ALA A 669 -13.86 -12.34 -24.12
CA ALA A 669 -13.73 -12.08 -25.55
C ALA A 669 -12.32 -12.37 -26.06
N ILE A 670 -11.30 -11.91 -25.32
CA ILE A 670 -9.88 -12.09 -25.64
C ILE A 670 -9.50 -13.57 -25.61
N LEU A 671 -9.88 -14.30 -24.55
CA LEU A 671 -9.60 -15.73 -24.41
C LEU A 671 -10.25 -16.54 -25.52
N CYS A 672 -11.50 -16.23 -25.89
CA CYS A 672 -12.22 -16.91 -26.97
C CYS A 672 -11.58 -16.67 -28.35
N VAL A 673 -11.13 -15.45 -28.64
CA VAL A 673 -10.48 -15.07 -29.91
C VAL A 673 -9.06 -15.63 -29.99
N CYS A 674 -8.30 -15.58 -28.88
CA CYS A 674 -6.89 -16.01 -28.85
C CYS A 674 -6.73 -17.53 -28.65
N GLU A 675 -7.78 -18.31 -28.34
CA GLU A 675 -7.70 -19.75 -28.12
C GLU A 675 -6.98 -20.50 -29.25
N PRO A 676 -7.19 -20.24 -30.55
CA PRO A 676 -6.43 -20.96 -31.60
C PRO A 676 -4.92 -20.74 -31.54
N VAL A 677 -4.49 -19.59 -31.03
CA VAL A 677 -3.07 -19.30 -30.81
C VAL A 677 -2.56 -20.09 -29.61
N PHE A 678 -3.32 -20.08 -28.51
CA PHE A 678 -2.99 -20.86 -27.31
C PHE A 678 -2.87 -22.36 -27.62
N HIS A 679 -3.79 -22.90 -28.41
CA HIS A 679 -3.76 -24.30 -28.81
C HIS A 679 -2.49 -24.65 -29.59
N ARG A 680 -1.95 -23.76 -30.43
CA ARG A 680 -0.74 -23.99 -31.23
C ARG A 680 0.55 -23.81 -30.46
N THR A 681 0.56 -22.96 -29.44
CA THR A 681 1.78 -22.49 -28.76
C THR A 681 1.96 -23.05 -27.36
N SER A 682 0.95 -23.74 -26.81
CA SER A 682 0.99 -24.26 -25.44
C SER A 682 1.16 -25.78 -25.41
N TRP A 683 2.03 -26.26 -24.55
CA TRP A 683 2.33 -27.70 -24.45
C TRP A 683 1.23 -28.56 -23.80
N ARG A 684 0.31 -27.95 -23.06
CA ARG A 684 -0.78 -28.62 -22.33
C ARG A 684 -2.18 -28.07 -22.65
N TRP A 685 -2.31 -27.22 -23.64
CA TRP A 685 -3.61 -26.68 -24.05
C TRP A 685 -4.43 -27.68 -24.87
N LYS A 686 -3.76 -28.69 -25.44
CA LYS A 686 -4.41 -29.73 -26.22
C LYS A 686 -5.45 -30.47 -25.38
N THR A 687 -6.63 -30.74 -25.98
CA THR A 687 -7.59 -31.69 -25.44
C THR A 687 -6.85 -33.01 -25.15
N PRO A 688 -7.10 -33.68 -24.01
CA PRO A 688 -6.59 -35.03 -23.80
C PRO A 688 -7.07 -35.89 -24.97
N ASP A 689 -6.22 -36.83 -25.43
CA ASP A 689 -6.73 -37.94 -26.21
C ASP A 689 -7.94 -38.52 -25.50
N PRO A 690 -9.05 -38.86 -26.21
CA PRO A 690 -10.25 -39.35 -25.57
C PRO A 690 -9.81 -40.45 -24.58
N ALA A 691 -10.19 -40.25 -23.32
CA ALA A 691 -9.85 -41.23 -22.29
C ALA A 691 -10.18 -42.60 -22.82
N PRO A 692 -9.30 -43.61 -22.68
CA PRO A 692 -9.65 -44.97 -23.12
C PRO A 692 -10.98 -45.25 -22.50
N ALA A 693 -11.95 -45.57 -23.35
CA ALA A 693 -13.35 -45.78 -22.96
C ALA A 693 -13.36 -46.61 -21.69
N LEU A 694 -13.88 -46.03 -20.62
CA LEU A 694 -14.10 -46.77 -19.39
C LEU A 694 -14.70 -48.11 -19.81
N PRO A 695 -14.18 -49.25 -19.38
CA PRO A 695 -14.78 -50.54 -19.72
C PRO A 695 -16.23 -50.40 -19.33
N ALA A 696 -17.10 -50.58 -20.32
CA ALA A 696 -18.56 -50.43 -20.17
C ALA A 696 -18.93 -51.01 -18.82
N SER A 697 -19.43 -50.16 -17.94
CA SER A 697 -20.01 -50.58 -16.67
C SER A 697 -21.01 -51.65 -17.11
N LYS A 698 -20.78 -52.87 -16.67
CA LYS A 698 -21.73 -53.94 -16.89
C LYS A 698 -23.11 -53.35 -16.51
N GLU A 699 -23.89 -53.03 -17.54
CA GLU A 699 -25.33 -52.91 -17.36
C GLU A 699 -25.74 -54.09 -16.51
N LYS A 700 -26.19 -53.84 -15.32
CA LYS A 700 -26.95 -54.82 -14.57
C LYS A 700 -28.16 -55.07 -15.46
N THR A 701 -28.05 -56.10 -16.26
CA THR A 701 -29.19 -56.77 -16.90
C THR A 701 -30.15 -57.06 -15.78
N LEU A 702 -31.23 -56.30 -15.71
CA LEU A 702 -32.45 -56.70 -15.03
C LEU A 702 -32.83 -58.04 -15.57
N PRO A 703 -33.14 -59.06 -14.76
CA PRO A 703 -33.56 -60.35 -15.25
C PRO A 703 -34.82 -60.16 -16.09
N SER A 704 -34.72 -60.61 -17.36
CA SER A 704 -35.84 -60.76 -18.27
C SER A 704 -36.89 -61.65 -17.59
N SER A 705 -38.03 -61.04 -17.13
CA SER A 705 -39.21 -61.79 -16.79
C SER A 705 -39.81 -62.37 -18.06
N GLU A 706 -39.80 -63.67 -18.09
CA GLU A 706 -40.48 -64.48 -19.09
C GLU A 706 -41.90 -64.02 -19.38
N THR A 707 -42.17 -63.86 -20.67
CA THR A 707 -43.51 -63.60 -21.23
C THR A 707 -44.34 -64.90 -21.13
N GLU A 708 -45.12 -65.01 -20.10
CA GLU A 708 -46.26 -65.96 -20.13
C GLU A 708 -47.52 -65.30 -20.78
N LEU A 709 -47.90 -65.92 -21.88
CA LEU A 709 -49.12 -65.68 -22.62
C LEU A 709 -50.30 -65.94 -21.74
N LEU A 710 -51.23 -64.97 -21.57
CA LEU A 710 -52.58 -65.17 -21.13
C LEU A 710 -53.57 -64.72 -22.18
N PRO A 711 -54.65 -65.46 -22.39
CA PRO A 711 -55.55 -65.27 -23.50
C PRO A 711 -56.63 -64.20 -23.24
N ALA A 712 -57.13 -63.69 -24.35
CA ALA A 712 -58.22 -62.73 -24.45
C ALA A 712 -59.51 -63.21 -23.88
N LEU A 713 -60.32 -62.36 -23.25
CA LEU A 713 -61.79 -62.36 -23.12
C LEU A 713 -62.20 -60.89 -22.97
N GLU A 714 -62.80 -60.36 -23.98
CA GLU A 714 -64.21 -60.05 -24.33
C GLU A 714 -64.93 -59.07 -23.39
N GLU A 715 -65.29 -57.94 -24.02
CA GLU A 715 -66.52 -57.14 -24.05
C GLU A 715 -67.32 -56.78 -22.78
N GLU A 716 -67.43 -55.49 -22.57
CA GLU A 716 -68.56 -54.58 -22.32
C GLU A 716 -69.90 -55.12 -21.70
N PRO A 717 -70.84 -54.30 -21.09
CA PRO A 717 -71.04 -52.85 -21.18
C PRO A 717 -71.47 -52.12 -19.86
N LYS A 718 -71.60 -50.82 -19.96
CA LYS A 718 -72.35 -49.88 -19.09
C LYS A 718 -73.85 -50.24 -18.94
N PRO A 719 -74.62 -49.73 -17.91
CA PRO A 719 -74.90 -48.32 -17.80
C PRO A 719 -75.28 -47.74 -16.38
N ALA A 720 -75.24 -46.38 -16.31
CA ALA A 720 -76.23 -45.44 -15.78
C ALA A 720 -76.72 -45.43 -14.33
N GLY A 721 -76.82 -44.27 -13.79
CA GLY A 721 -77.83 -43.82 -12.85
C GLY A 721 -77.26 -43.03 -11.67
N GLU A 722 -77.40 -41.70 -11.77
CA GLU A 722 -78.19 -40.81 -10.90
C GLU A 722 -77.72 -40.77 -9.41
N GLU A 723 -77.62 -39.74 -8.71
CA GLU A 723 -78.10 -38.36 -8.65
C GLU A 723 -77.29 -37.58 -7.60
N ALA A 724 -77.16 -36.29 -7.81
CA ALA A 724 -76.81 -35.29 -6.80
C ALA A 724 -78.04 -35.13 -5.82
N PRO A 725 -78.10 -34.34 -4.76
CA PRO A 725 -77.32 -33.06 -4.56
C PRO A 725 -77.03 -32.66 -3.09
N ALA A 726 -76.57 -31.44 -2.99
CA ALA A 726 -76.82 -30.41 -1.98
C ALA A 726 -75.74 -30.12 -0.89
N GLU A 727 -75.18 -28.99 -1.05
CA GLU A 727 -74.75 -28.00 -0.05
C GLU A 727 -75.82 -27.79 1.09
N PRO A 728 -75.58 -27.00 2.19
CA PRO A 728 -74.70 -25.90 2.32
C PRO A 728 -74.23 -25.56 3.77
N VAL A 729 -73.41 -24.44 3.82
CA VAL A 729 -73.48 -23.33 4.82
C VAL A 729 -72.84 -23.54 6.19
N SER A 730 -71.88 -22.80 6.59
CA SER A 730 -71.63 -21.44 7.04
C SER A 730 -70.75 -21.39 8.33
N VAL A 731 -69.81 -20.46 8.33
CA VAL A 731 -69.70 -19.22 9.12
C VAL A 731 -68.94 -19.23 10.47
N ARG A 732 -68.01 -18.30 10.49
CA ARG A 732 -67.43 -17.49 11.57
C ARG A 732 -66.35 -18.12 12.46
N ALA A 733 -65.23 -17.53 12.44
CA ALA A 733 -64.69 -16.28 13.03
C ALA A 733 -64.33 -16.46 14.51
N GLU A 734 -63.06 -16.37 14.78
CA GLU A 734 -62.39 -15.30 15.52
C GLU A 734 -60.88 -15.27 15.16
#